data_4a632fc815e4722e79ab3f36f45d703c
#
_entry.id   4a632fc815e4722e79ab3f36f45d703c
#
_cell.length_a   1.000
_cell.length_b   1.000
_cell.length_c   1.000
_cell.angle_alpha   90.00
_cell.angle_beta   90.00
_cell.angle_gamma   90.00
#
_symmetry.space_group_name_H-M   'P 1'
#
loop_
_entity.id
_entity.type
_entity.pdbx_description
1 polymer ?
#
loop_
_entity_poly.entity_id
_entity_poly.type
_entity_poly.pdbx_seq_one_letter_code
_entity_poly.pdbx_strand_id
1 'polypeptide(L)'
;MPSAHPQERSTRLFEILELLAAKAPAEDRELLRSFVPLVYREMPDWMALGIAAPELAARLLDNFRFFVHENPPPFQLYHGLPGLHVVVRNSAEEEALHVRGGKTLPLETTIVETHTPDAPFIFESLRNYLRRAGLRVFSAIHPILTVRRQWERIVWIGEASAEGDKELLCRFRIQRLDSRERQRKVQHEVFSVLKSVFLAVEDFSDMTGVVRALGPRLRPRREGAPGVESARAFLDWLLRDNYVFMGSVGYRIGPDGQPDRIPDTASGVFTDPALLPVVFPGLVEEVEGRLLPDDDDGRIVHVDYGNNASALHHLEPIDDVVVREWGADGRLGRATLLLGRLSQSGFAQPAAEVPLLREKLDWLLSNCGAAPKTHVYRQTRGLFNRFPKRELLYADPASLKAVLDQIVALSGDDEMVVHHRRGRGYAALTVAFSRLRYAYRVERDLRRALAEAFGPISFVASHDCGAVHLIVFYFDSARLERPLDDTAARRLTDRHLVTWEDAVSAALIAAYGEREGRRLLERHVSDKTRSGLYREVTAAGDVPGDLGRLEVLETQLEVDVVERGPEHATLKLYSVQPLGLTATLTTLGYLGLRVTGELSVPITLPDGRPAYLYRYEIEDTVRRTRALVEGRARLQEALRALEDHRATDGPLGALVVEPGLCWREVEVLRALRNHLLQLRPHYTMETVSQVLLRNRKVAEALF
;
A
#
# COMPACT_ATOMS: atom_id res chain seq x y z
N MET A 1 11.21 5.30 15.46
CA MET A 1 12.33 4.34 15.60
C MET A 1 13.58 5.12 15.95
N PRO A 2 14.46 4.63 16.84
CA PRO A 2 15.73 5.30 17.06
C PRO A 2 16.52 5.40 15.75
N SER A 3 17.16 6.55 15.52
CA SER A 3 17.96 6.80 14.32
C SER A 3 19.13 5.81 14.24
N ALA A 4 19.43 5.34 13.03
CA ALA A 4 20.61 4.50 12.77
C ALA A 4 21.94 5.26 12.95
N HIS A 5 21.91 6.61 12.95
CA HIS A 5 23.09 7.50 12.97
C HIS A 5 22.99 8.61 14.03
N PRO A 6 22.93 8.30 15.33
CA PRO A 6 22.66 9.33 16.35
C PRO A 6 23.72 10.43 16.43
N GLN A 7 25.01 10.08 16.30
CA GLN A 7 26.11 11.04 16.36
C GLN A 7 26.13 11.99 15.15
N GLU A 8 25.90 11.45 13.95
CA GLU A 8 25.82 12.25 12.72
C GLU A 8 24.64 13.22 12.79
N ARG A 9 23.49 12.78 13.29
CA ARG A 9 22.31 13.65 13.49
C ARG A 9 22.60 14.77 14.49
N SER A 10 23.28 14.50 15.58
CA SER A 10 23.64 15.51 16.59
C SER A 10 24.59 16.55 16.00
N THR A 11 25.62 16.12 15.28
CA THR A 11 26.56 17.03 14.61
C THR A 11 25.83 17.89 13.56
N ARG A 12 24.96 17.29 12.75
CA ARG A 12 24.17 18.00 11.74
C ARG A 12 23.22 19.01 12.36
N LEU A 13 22.55 18.66 13.47
CA LEU A 13 21.67 19.57 14.18
C LEU A 13 22.43 20.79 14.72
N PHE A 14 23.63 20.58 15.28
CA PHE A 14 24.47 21.68 15.74
C PHE A 14 24.85 22.64 14.59
N GLU A 15 25.30 22.11 13.46
CA GLU A 15 25.60 22.90 12.24
C GLU A 15 24.39 23.74 11.78
N ILE A 16 23.19 23.13 11.78
CA ILE A 16 21.95 23.81 11.42
C ILE A 16 21.63 24.95 12.39
N LEU A 17 21.75 24.72 13.67
CA LEU A 17 21.50 25.75 14.70
C LEU A 17 22.45 26.94 14.59
N GLU A 18 23.72 26.71 14.29
CA GLU A 18 24.70 27.78 14.02
C GLU A 18 24.32 28.61 12.78
N LEU A 19 23.96 27.96 11.71
CA LEU A 19 23.49 28.62 10.48
C LEU A 19 22.25 29.48 10.71
N LEU A 20 21.31 28.99 11.52
CA LEU A 20 20.07 29.70 11.87
C LEU A 20 20.34 30.86 12.83
N ALA A 21 21.23 30.70 13.80
CA ALA A 21 21.59 31.77 14.72
C ALA A 21 22.20 32.99 14.01
N ALA A 22 22.93 32.75 12.91
CA ALA A 22 23.49 33.81 12.08
C ALA A 22 22.46 34.56 11.23
N LYS A 23 21.34 33.90 10.84
CA LYS A 23 20.34 34.44 9.90
C LYS A 23 19.07 34.95 10.60
N ALA A 24 18.75 34.45 11.77
CA ALA A 24 17.51 34.77 12.49
C ALA A 24 17.55 36.10 13.20
N PRO A 25 16.41 36.85 13.26
CA PRO A 25 16.25 38.01 14.14
C PRO A 25 16.58 37.67 15.60
N ALA A 26 17.08 38.62 16.36
CA ALA A 26 17.46 38.38 17.75
C ALA A 26 16.30 37.90 18.62
N GLU A 27 15.09 38.41 18.37
CA GLU A 27 13.83 38.06 19.05
C GLU A 27 13.40 36.62 18.83
N ASP A 28 13.75 36.01 17.68
CA ASP A 28 13.36 34.67 17.31
C ASP A 28 14.33 33.57 17.76
N ARG A 29 15.54 33.93 18.15
CA ARG A 29 16.63 32.97 18.42
C ARG A 29 16.32 31.96 19.50
N GLU A 30 15.64 32.35 20.55
CA GLU A 30 15.28 31.47 21.65
C GLU A 30 14.21 30.48 21.24
N LEU A 31 13.16 30.95 20.57
CA LEU A 31 12.10 30.11 20.05
C LEU A 31 12.64 29.12 19.00
N LEU A 32 13.53 29.57 18.11
CA LEU A 32 14.18 28.72 17.10
C LEU A 32 15.02 27.62 17.74
N ARG A 33 15.77 27.92 18.80
CA ARG A 33 16.56 26.92 19.54
C ARG A 33 15.69 25.84 20.17
N SER A 34 14.45 26.16 20.54
CA SER A 34 13.49 25.21 21.08
C SER A 34 12.76 24.45 19.94
N PHE A 35 12.34 25.14 18.91
CA PHE A 35 11.55 24.59 17.78
C PHE A 35 12.35 23.62 16.92
N VAL A 36 13.55 24.01 16.49
CA VAL A 36 14.31 23.26 15.47
C VAL A 36 14.66 21.84 15.92
N PRO A 37 15.14 21.58 17.14
CA PRO A 37 15.43 20.22 17.58
C PRO A 37 14.18 19.31 17.59
N LEU A 38 13.02 19.86 17.95
CA LEU A 38 11.76 19.12 18.02
C LEU A 38 11.31 18.69 16.62
N VAL A 39 11.32 19.61 15.66
CA VAL A 39 10.97 19.32 14.27
C VAL A 39 11.99 18.40 13.61
N TYR A 40 13.29 18.65 13.83
CA TYR A 40 14.37 17.85 13.28
C TYR A 40 14.33 16.38 13.76
N ARG A 41 13.93 16.15 14.99
CA ARG A 41 13.78 14.81 15.57
C ARG A 41 12.76 13.96 14.82
N GLU A 42 11.67 14.57 14.36
CA GLU A 42 10.60 13.88 13.61
C GLU A 42 10.95 13.60 12.13
N MET A 43 12.06 14.16 11.63
CA MET A 43 12.48 13.94 10.26
C MET A 43 13.12 12.55 10.09
N PRO A 44 12.81 11.82 8.99
CA PRO A 44 13.52 10.57 8.69
C PRO A 44 14.99 10.84 8.32
N ASP A 45 15.88 9.86 8.53
CA ASP A 45 17.33 10.00 8.32
C ASP A 45 17.71 10.48 6.91
N TRP A 46 17.02 10.02 5.87
CA TRP A 46 17.26 10.49 4.50
C TRP A 46 17.00 11.99 4.31
N MET A 47 16.10 12.58 5.08
CA MET A 47 15.83 14.02 5.08
C MET A 47 16.81 14.75 5.99
N ALA A 48 17.03 14.26 7.19
CA ALA A 48 17.87 14.89 8.19
C ALA A 48 19.36 14.90 7.80
N LEU A 49 19.86 13.86 7.16
CA LEU A 49 21.26 13.67 6.78
C LEU A 49 21.51 13.80 5.28
N GLY A 50 20.52 13.48 4.44
CA GLY A 50 20.66 13.49 2.98
C GLY A 50 20.53 14.88 2.35
N ILE A 51 19.98 15.87 3.06
CA ILE A 51 19.84 17.26 2.59
C ILE A 51 21.03 18.07 3.12
N ALA A 52 21.57 18.98 2.29
CA ALA A 52 22.66 19.85 2.71
C ALA A 52 22.23 20.76 3.89
N ALA A 53 23.13 20.98 4.88
CA ALA A 53 22.79 21.74 6.08
C ALA A 53 22.25 23.17 5.80
N PRO A 54 22.79 23.95 4.85
CA PRO A 54 22.26 25.28 4.54
C PRO A 54 20.83 25.25 3.97
N GLU A 55 20.53 24.23 3.16
CA GLU A 55 19.20 24.02 2.60
C GLU A 55 18.21 23.56 3.67
N LEU A 56 18.60 22.61 4.50
CA LEU A 56 17.76 22.11 5.60
C LEU A 56 17.51 23.21 6.65
N ALA A 57 18.50 24.06 6.91
CA ALA A 57 18.34 25.25 7.77
C ALA A 57 17.32 26.22 7.19
N ALA A 58 17.37 26.48 5.87
CA ALA A 58 16.38 27.34 5.20
C ALA A 58 14.96 26.75 5.32
N ARG A 59 14.81 25.46 5.11
CA ARG A 59 13.51 24.76 5.27
C ARG A 59 12.96 24.81 6.68
N LEU A 60 13.82 24.64 7.69
CA LEU A 60 13.43 24.72 9.08
C LEU A 60 13.06 26.14 9.51
N LEU A 61 13.74 27.15 8.96
CA LEU A 61 13.38 28.55 9.16
C LEU A 61 12.03 28.89 8.53
N ASP A 62 11.74 28.37 7.36
CA ASP A 62 10.45 28.50 6.68
C ASP A 62 9.32 27.83 7.50
N ASN A 63 9.56 26.62 8.04
CA ASN A 63 8.62 25.96 8.96
C ASN A 63 8.36 26.80 10.21
N PHE A 64 9.43 27.38 10.79
CA PHE A 64 9.34 28.23 11.97
C PHE A 64 8.51 29.48 11.68
N ARG A 65 8.77 30.16 10.56
CA ARG A 65 8.03 31.36 10.17
C ARG A 65 6.54 31.07 9.99
N PHE A 66 6.22 29.96 9.31
CA PHE A 66 4.84 29.52 9.15
C PHE A 66 4.18 29.25 10.51
N PHE A 67 4.88 28.56 11.42
CA PHE A 67 4.33 28.17 12.72
C PHE A 67 4.18 29.35 13.67
N VAL A 68 5.15 30.27 13.71
CA VAL A 68 5.22 31.34 14.71
C VAL A 68 4.67 32.66 14.20
N HIS A 69 4.96 33.06 12.95
CA HIS A 69 4.70 34.40 12.43
C HIS A 69 3.55 34.48 11.42
N GLU A 70 3.32 33.45 10.61
CA GLU A 70 2.23 33.45 9.64
C GLU A 70 0.89 33.01 10.26
N ASN A 71 0.85 32.87 11.56
CA ASN A 71 -0.34 32.48 12.29
C ASN A 71 -1.40 33.59 12.18
N PRO A 72 -2.63 33.28 11.73
CA PRO A 72 -3.70 34.27 11.83
C PRO A 72 -3.97 34.62 13.30
N PRO A 73 -4.54 35.81 13.59
CA PRO A 73 -4.88 36.21 14.92
C PRO A 73 -5.74 35.13 15.64
N PRO A 74 -5.76 35.12 16.99
CA PRO A 74 -6.05 33.95 17.81
C PRO A 74 -7.24 33.21 17.25
N PHE A 75 -7.03 31.93 17.09
CA PHE A 75 -7.96 30.99 16.49
C PHE A 75 -9.38 31.51 16.58
N GLN A 76 -9.80 32.32 15.59
CA GLN A 76 -11.16 32.83 15.56
C GLN A 76 -12.07 31.61 15.52
N LEU A 77 -12.82 31.44 16.58
CA LEU A 77 -13.86 30.41 16.68
C LEU A 77 -14.86 30.58 15.53
N TYR A 78 -14.56 29.98 14.41
CA TYR A 78 -15.52 29.86 13.32
C TYR A 78 -16.54 28.81 13.75
N HIS A 79 -17.73 29.24 14.22
CA HIS A 79 -18.77 28.37 14.80
C HIS A 79 -18.29 27.50 15.98
N GLY A 80 -17.45 28.03 16.86
CA GLY A 80 -16.97 27.27 18.04
C GLY A 80 -15.72 26.42 17.78
N LEU A 81 -15.25 26.30 16.54
CA LEU A 81 -14.07 25.51 16.22
C LEU A 81 -12.77 26.33 16.38
N PRO A 82 -11.68 25.69 16.82
CA PRO A 82 -10.37 26.34 16.88
C PRO A 82 -9.94 26.82 15.49
N GLY A 83 -9.17 27.88 15.43
CA GLY A 83 -8.64 28.43 14.17
C GLY A 83 -7.80 27.39 13.42
N LEU A 84 -8.19 27.14 12.17
CA LEU A 84 -7.49 26.23 11.29
C LEU A 84 -6.69 27.05 10.29
N HIS A 85 -5.36 26.94 10.34
CA HIS A 85 -4.51 27.61 9.38
C HIS A 85 -4.05 26.64 8.29
N VAL A 86 -4.33 26.96 7.03
CA VAL A 86 -3.98 26.14 5.86
C VAL A 86 -3.37 27.02 4.78
N VAL A 87 -2.18 26.66 4.33
CA VAL A 87 -1.51 27.32 3.21
C VAL A 87 -1.10 26.28 2.17
N VAL A 88 -1.38 26.60 0.89
CA VAL A 88 -0.94 25.81 -0.26
C VAL A 88 -0.19 26.71 -1.22
N ARG A 89 1.10 26.45 -1.42
CA ARG A 89 1.98 27.29 -2.23
C ARG A 89 3.03 26.44 -2.95
N ASN A 90 3.46 26.90 -4.13
CA ASN A 90 4.61 26.28 -4.78
C ASN A 90 5.89 26.59 -4.03
N SER A 91 6.79 25.61 -3.94
CA SER A 91 8.14 25.85 -3.42
C SER A 91 8.86 26.84 -4.31
N ALA A 92 9.54 27.79 -3.71
CA ALA A 92 10.40 28.73 -4.42
C ALA A 92 11.75 28.11 -4.83
N GLU A 93 12.09 26.96 -4.27
CA GLU A 93 13.35 26.26 -4.46
C GLU A 93 13.15 25.06 -5.38
N GLU A 94 14.05 24.89 -6.35
CA GLU A 94 14.20 23.62 -7.05
C GLU A 94 14.76 22.60 -6.06
N GLU A 95 13.98 21.60 -5.75
CA GLU A 95 14.39 20.57 -4.84
C GLU A 95 15.07 19.42 -5.58
N ALA A 96 16.11 18.90 -4.94
CA ALA A 96 16.79 17.72 -5.41
C ALA A 96 16.06 16.46 -4.89
N LEU A 97 15.39 15.73 -5.78
CA LEU A 97 14.89 14.39 -5.47
C LEU A 97 16.04 13.40 -5.58
N HIS A 98 16.45 12.83 -4.46
CA HIS A 98 17.38 11.70 -4.46
C HIS A 98 16.63 10.44 -4.90
N VAL A 99 16.78 10.10 -6.18
CA VAL A 99 16.26 8.83 -6.73
C VAL A 99 17.22 7.70 -6.32
N ARG A 100 16.67 6.51 -5.98
CA ARG A 100 17.48 5.31 -5.80
C ARG A 100 18.43 5.16 -7.00
N GLY A 101 19.76 5.19 -6.74
CA GLY A 101 20.78 5.15 -7.79
C GLY A 101 21.65 6.41 -7.88
N GLY A 102 21.57 7.35 -6.92
CA GLY A 102 22.50 8.49 -6.80
C GLY A 102 22.28 9.63 -7.80
N LYS A 103 21.22 9.60 -8.60
CA LYS A 103 20.83 10.73 -9.45
C LYS A 103 19.94 11.69 -8.69
N THR A 104 20.32 12.95 -8.72
CA THR A 104 19.54 14.06 -8.21
C THR A 104 18.78 14.68 -9.38
N LEU A 105 17.44 14.64 -9.33
CA LEU A 105 16.60 15.34 -10.31
C LEU A 105 16.03 16.60 -9.67
N PRO A 106 16.07 17.76 -10.34
CA PRO A 106 15.36 18.93 -9.88
C PRO A 106 13.85 18.62 -9.88
N LEU A 107 13.22 18.78 -8.75
CA LEU A 107 11.80 18.52 -8.58
C LEU A 107 11.12 19.80 -8.10
N GLU A 108 10.26 20.35 -8.93
CA GLU A 108 9.37 21.41 -8.52
C GLU A 108 8.21 20.82 -7.72
N THR A 109 7.99 21.35 -6.52
CA THR A 109 6.97 20.83 -5.60
C THR A 109 5.99 21.91 -5.18
N THR A 110 4.81 21.48 -4.71
CA THR A 110 3.87 22.30 -3.95
C THR A 110 3.94 21.89 -2.49
N ILE A 111 3.89 22.85 -1.60
CA ILE A 111 3.89 22.68 -0.16
C ILE A 111 2.45 22.88 0.32
N VAL A 112 1.96 21.92 1.10
CA VAL A 112 0.70 22.00 1.85
C VAL A 112 1.08 22.07 3.32
N GLU A 113 0.79 23.17 3.97
CA GLU A 113 1.09 23.45 5.37
C GLU A 113 -0.21 23.64 6.14
N THR A 114 -0.28 23.02 7.33
CA THR A 114 -1.39 23.23 8.24
C THR A 114 -0.87 23.41 9.65
N HIS A 115 -1.47 24.35 10.38
CA HIS A 115 -1.22 24.60 11.77
C HIS A 115 -2.56 24.59 12.52
N THR A 116 -2.71 23.71 13.49
CA THR A 116 -3.96 23.45 14.20
C THR A 116 -3.68 23.09 15.65
N PRO A 117 -4.64 23.18 16.55
CA PRO A 117 -4.59 22.43 17.79
C PRO A 117 -4.36 20.94 17.51
N ASP A 118 -3.71 20.23 18.43
CA ASP A 118 -3.55 18.78 18.29
C ASP A 118 -4.88 18.07 18.51
N ALA A 119 -5.23 17.21 17.58
CA ALA A 119 -6.40 16.33 17.67
C ALA A 119 -6.13 14.99 16.97
N PRO A 120 -6.82 13.92 17.38
CA PRO A 120 -6.70 12.63 16.72
C PRO A 120 -7.02 12.70 15.23
N PHE A 121 -6.38 11.86 14.43
CA PHE A 121 -6.68 11.60 13.01
C PHE A 121 -6.31 12.70 12.01
N ILE A 122 -5.77 13.85 12.41
CA ILE A 122 -5.46 14.97 11.49
C ILE A 122 -4.50 14.52 10.39
N PHE A 123 -3.32 14.04 10.75
CA PHE A 123 -2.28 13.68 9.79
C PHE A 123 -2.73 12.59 8.80
N GLU A 124 -3.35 11.53 9.31
CA GLU A 124 -3.88 10.43 8.49
C GLU A 124 -4.94 10.93 7.53
N SER A 125 -5.86 11.78 8.00
CA SER A 125 -6.95 12.33 7.17
C SER A 125 -6.42 13.21 6.05
N LEU A 126 -5.45 14.07 6.33
CA LEU A 126 -4.80 14.90 5.32
C LEU A 126 -4.05 14.05 4.29
N ARG A 127 -3.27 13.06 4.75
CA ARG A 127 -2.55 12.14 3.87
C ARG A 127 -3.52 11.35 2.96
N ASN A 128 -4.62 10.90 3.52
CA ASN A 128 -5.64 10.14 2.78
C ASN A 128 -6.36 11.01 1.75
N TYR A 129 -6.70 12.25 2.11
CA TYR A 129 -7.24 13.21 1.15
C TYR A 129 -6.28 13.42 -0.03
N LEU A 130 -5.01 13.72 0.23
CA LEU A 130 -4.01 13.95 -0.82
C LEU A 130 -3.88 12.74 -1.75
N ARG A 131 -3.86 11.53 -1.20
CA ARG A 131 -3.82 10.28 -1.98
C ARG A 131 -5.07 10.08 -2.83
N ARG A 132 -6.26 10.33 -2.25
CA ARG A 132 -7.54 10.24 -2.98
C ARG A 132 -7.63 11.26 -4.10
N ALA A 133 -7.11 12.46 -3.89
CA ALA A 133 -7.02 13.50 -4.91
C ALA A 133 -5.99 13.19 -6.02
N GLY A 134 -5.34 12.01 -5.97
CA GLY A 134 -4.31 11.59 -6.94
C GLY A 134 -3.02 12.40 -6.82
N LEU A 135 -2.78 13.08 -5.71
CA LEU A 135 -1.61 13.90 -5.48
C LEU A 135 -0.48 13.06 -4.89
N ARG A 136 0.64 13.00 -5.60
CA ARG A 136 1.83 12.29 -5.12
C ARG A 136 2.47 13.07 -3.97
N VAL A 137 2.62 12.40 -2.82
CA VAL A 137 3.31 12.96 -1.64
C VAL A 137 4.76 12.47 -1.66
N PHE A 138 5.72 13.40 -1.67
CA PHE A 138 7.16 13.11 -1.64
C PHE A 138 7.71 13.03 -0.23
N SER A 139 7.25 13.92 0.66
CA SER A 139 7.62 13.93 2.08
C SER A 139 6.51 14.54 2.92
N ALA A 140 6.50 14.15 4.20
CA ALA A 140 5.61 14.73 5.19
C ALA A 140 6.29 14.76 6.55
N ILE A 141 6.05 15.83 7.31
CA ILE A 141 6.40 15.96 8.74
C ILE A 141 5.16 16.41 9.49
N HIS A 142 5.04 16.00 10.77
CA HIS A 142 3.87 16.31 11.60
C HIS A 142 4.22 16.41 13.10
N PRO A 143 5.20 17.27 13.49
CA PRO A 143 5.53 17.41 14.89
C PRO A 143 4.37 17.97 15.70
N ILE A 144 4.13 17.39 16.88
CA ILE A 144 3.27 17.93 17.93
C ILE A 144 4.14 18.74 18.86
N LEU A 145 3.81 20.01 19.03
CA LEU A 145 4.57 20.97 19.83
C LEU A 145 3.68 21.50 20.95
N THR A 146 4.23 21.62 22.15
CA THR A 146 3.53 22.33 23.22
C THR A 146 3.94 23.80 23.18
N VAL A 147 2.95 24.69 23.19
CA VAL A 147 3.19 26.14 23.15
C VAL A 147 2.62 26.83 24.38
N ARG A 148 3.25 27.95 24.75
CA ARG A 148 2.66 28.94 25.67
C ARG A 148 2.52 30.24 24.91
N ARG A 149 1.34 30.86 25.02
CA ARG A 149 1.04 32.13 24.38
C ARG A 149 0.90 33.25 25.42
N GLN A 150 1.41 34.40 25.04
CA GLN A 150 1.08 35.64 25.73
C GLN A 150 0.32 36.52 24.72
N TRP A 151 -0.98 36.68 24.99
CA TRP A 151 -1.95 37.19 23.98
C TRP A 151 -1.96 36.27 22.76
N GLU A 152 -1.62 36.81 21.59
CA GLU A 152 -1.64 36.07 20.32
C GLU A 152 -0.25 35.48 19.94
N ARG A 153 0.81 35.88 20.66
CA ARG A 153 2.18 35.50 20.33
C ARG A 153 2.62 34.26 21.07
N ILE A 154 3.24 33.34 20.37
CA ILE A 154 3.97 32.22 20.98
C ILE A 154 5.21 32.78 21.68
N VAL A 155 5.28 32.55 22.97
CA VAL A 155 6.41 33.00 23.81
C VAL A 155 7.30 31.87 24.28
N TRP A 156 6.84 30.63 24.14
CA TRP A 156 7.59 29.43 24.50
C TRP A 156 7.13 28.23 23.69
N ILE A 157 8.05 27.33 23.31
CA ILE A 157 7.81 26.09 22.58
C ILE A 157 8.55 24.95 23.30
N GLY A 158 7.90 23.82 23.49
CA GLY A 158 8.42 22.62 24.12
C GLY A 158 7.92 21.33 23.52
N GLU A 159 8.37 20.22 24.13
CA GLU A 159 7.97 18.88 23.73
C GLU A 159 6.47 18.62 23.99
N ALA A 160 5.89 17.65 23.25
CA ALA A 160 4.49 17.25 23.42
C ALA A 160 4.13 16.76 24.84
N SER A 161 5.12 16.34 25.63
CA SER A 161 4.96 15.93 27.02
C SER A 161 4.91 17.09 28.02
N ALA A 162 5.26 18.31 27.58
CA ALA A 162 5.27 19.49 28.43
C ALA A 162 3.85 19.98 28.77
N GLU A 163 3.74 20.83 29.79
CA GLU A 163 2.47 21.48 30.16
C GLU A 163 2.24 22.74 29.33
N GLY A 164 1.11 22.81 28.67
CA GLY A 164 0.68 23.89 27.76
C GLY A 164 -0.25 23.41 26.69
N ASP A 165 -0.58 24.29 25.73
CA ASP A 165 -1.44 23.97 24.61
C ASP A 165 -0.68 23.17 23.57
N LYS A 166 -1.24 22.05 23.14
CA LYS A 166 -0.65 21.18 22.11
C LYS A 166 -1.11 21.62 20.74
N GLU A 167 -0.17 21.90 19.87
CA GLU A 167 -0.41 22.31 18.52
C GLU A 167 0.32 21.40 17.53
N LEU A 168 -0.32 21.10 16.42
CA LEU A 168 0.19 20.23 15.37
C LEU A 168 0.56 21.05 14.13
N LEU A 169 1.80 20.91 13.70
CA LEU A 169 2.27 21.38 12.39
C LEU A 169 2.30 20.20 11.43
N CYS A 170 1.45 20.19 10.39
CA CYS A 170 1.63 19.25 9.29
C CYS A 170 2.18 19.97 8.06
N ARG A 171 3.21 19.37 7.45
CA ARG A 171 3.76 19.88 6.20
C ARG A 171 3.97 18.72 5.24
N PHE A 172 3.27 18.79 4.09
CA PHE A 172 3.38 17.83 3.00
C PHE A 172 4.05 18.50 1.81
N ARG A 173 4.98 17.79 1.19
CA ARG A 173 5.49 18.13 -0.13
C ARG A 173 4.84 17.22 -1.15
N ILE A 174 4.14 17.81 -2.07
CA ILE A 174 3.38 17.11 -3.10
C ILE A 174 3.88 17.48 -4.49
N GLN A 175 3.45 16.74 -5.50
CA GLN A 175 3.68 17.10 -6.88
C GLN A 175 3.22 18.55 -7.14
N ARG A 176 3.94 19.26 -8.03
CA ARG A 176 3.63 20.64 -8.37
C ARG A 176 2.20 20.81 -8.88
N LEU A 177 1.54 21.82 -8.39
CA LEU A 177 0.25 22.30 -8.86
C LEU A 177 0.48 23.54 -9.72
N ASP A 178 0.22 23.42 -11.03
CA ASP A 178 0.62 24.44 -12.02
C ASP A 178 -0.26 25.70 -12.00
N SER A 179 -1.50 25.59 -11.48
CA SER A 179 -2.43 26.73 -11.45
C SER A 179 -2.76 27.18 -10.03
N ARG A 180 -2.93 28.48 -9.85
CA ARG A 180 -3.42 29.06 -8.59
C ARG A 180 -4.83 28.59 -8.22
N GLU A 181 -5.65 28.30 -9.23
CA GLU A 181 -7.00 27.77 -9.02
C GLU A 181 -6.93 26.38 -8.36
N ARG A 182 -6.06 25.49 -8.88
CA ARG A 182 -5.85 24.15 -8.30
C ARG A 182 -5.26 24.22 -6.88
N GLN A 183 -4.36 25.16 -6.64
CA GLN A 183 -3.82 25.41 -5.29
C GLN A 183 -4.93 25.86 -4.32
N ARG A 184 -5.78 26.82 -4.71
CA ARG A 184 -6.92 27.27 -3.90
C ARG A 184 -7.94 26.16 -3.66
N LYS A 185 -8.20 25.33 -4.67
CA LYS A 185 -9.07 24.16 -4.53
C LYS A 185 -8.52 23.19 -3.48
N VAL A 186 -7.25 22.80 -3.58
CA VAL A 186 -6.60 21.92 -2.60
C VAL A 186 -6.61 22.55 -1.21
N GLN A 187 -6.33 23.86 -1.10
CA GLN A 187 -6.38 24.58 0.18
C GLN A 187 -7.78 24.52 0.83
N HIS A 188 -8.83 24.77 0.04
CA HIS A 188 -10.21 24.68 0.50
C HIS A 188 -10.60 23.25 0.93
N GLU A 189 -10.23 22.26 0.14
CA GLU A 189 -10.54 20.85 0.45
C GLU A 189 -9.76 20.35 1.67
N VAL A 190 -8.48 20.71 1.83
CA VAL A 190 -7.69 20.46 3.05
C VAL A 190 -8.34 21.10 4.27
N PHE A 191 -8.79 22.35 4.17
CA PHE A 191 -9.52 23.04 5.23
C PHE A 191 -10.83 22.29 5.59
N SER A 192 -11.58 21.83 4.59
CA SER A 192 -12.81 21.06 4.78
C SER A 192 -12.56 19.73 5.49
N VAL A 193 -11.46 19.04 5.15
CA VAL A 193 -11.06 17.80 5.84
C VAL A 193 -10.71 18.07 7.29
N LEU A 194 -9.93 19.10 7.59
CA LEU A 194 -9.58 19.49 8.95
C LEU A 194 -10.81 19.84 9.76
N LYS A 195 -11.70 20.70 9.22
CA LYS A 195 -12.95 21.08 9.86
C LYS A 195 -13.80 19.84 10.20
N SER A 196 -13.87 18.89 9.29
CA SER A 196 -14.63 17.64 9.52
C SER A 196 -14.02 16.78 10.63
N VAL A 197 -12.67 16.74 10.75
CA VAL A 197 -11.99 16.05 11.86
C VAL A 197 -12.36 16.69 13.18
N PHE A 198 -12.30 18.02 13.28
CA PHE A 198 -12.61 18.74 14.51
C PHE A 198 -14.07 18.60 14.91
N LEU A 199 -15.01 18.72 13.97
CA LEU A 199 -16.44 18.49 14.25
C LEU A 199 -16.67 17.07 14.78
N ALA A 200 -16.04 16.05 14.18
CA ALA A 200 -16.18 14.68 14.66
C ALA A 200 -15.59 14.45 16.05
N VAL A 201 -14.50 15.15 16.40
CA VAL A 201 -13.84 15.04 17.71
C VAL A 201 -14.61 15.81 18.77
N GLU A 202 -15.02 17.05 18.48
CA GLU A 202 -15.73 17.91 19.45
C GLU A 202 -17.15 17.37 19.75
N ASP A 203 -17.89 16.93 18.74
CA ASP A 203 -19.25 16.40 18.91
C ASP A 203 -19.28 14.93 19.34
N PHE A 204 -18.12 14.31 19.68
CA PHE A 204 -18.05 12.90 20.08
C PHE A 204 -18.98 12.58 21.27
N SER A 205 -19.01 13.47 22.26
CA SER A 205 -19.89 13.34 23.43
C SER A 205 -21.37 13.33 23.04
N ASP A 206 -21.74 14.21 22.12
CA ASP A 206 -23.13 14.34 21.65
C ASP A 206 -23.53 13.12 20.82
N MET A 207 -22.67 12.66 19.89
CA MET A 207 -22.92 11.44 19.12
C MET A 207 -23.10 10.22 20.02
N THR A 208 -22.22 10.04 21.00
CA THR A 208 -22.36 8.93 21.98
C THR A 208 -23.59 9.10 22.88
N GLY A 209 -23.97 10.33 23.20
CA GLY A 209 -25.23 10.67 23.89
C GLY A 209 -26.45 10.26 23.10
N VAL A 210 -26.47 10.54 21.78
CA VAL A 210 -27.54 10.09 20.87
C VAL A 210 -27.68 8.57 20.92
N VAL A 211 -26.56 7.83 20.79
CA VAL A 211 -26.59 6.35 20.80
C VAL A 211 -27.13 5.80 22.10
N ARG A 212 -26.75 6.37 23.27
CA ARG A 212 -27.30 5.97 24.57
C ARG A 212 -28.79 6.23 24.67
N ALA A 213 -29.28 7.35 24.11
CA ALA A 213 -30.66 7.71 24.12
C ALA A 213 -31.53 6.84 23.20
N LEU A 214 -30.98 6.17 22.21
CA LEU A 214 -31.72 5.28 21.32
C LEU A 214 -32.18 4.01 22.04
N GLY A 215 -31.34 3.37 22.82
CA GLY A 215 -31.60 2.07 23.45
C GLY A 215 -32.97 1.96 24.17
N PRO A 216 -33.34 2.91 25.06
CA PRO A 216 -34.63 2.89 25.73
C PRO A 216 -35.86 3.08 24.82
N ARG A 217 -35.69 3.70 23.65
CA ARG A 217 -36.78 3.99 22.70
C ARG A 217 -37.05 2.86 21.71
N LEU A 218 -36.15 1.89 21.60
CA LEU A 218 -36.29 0.78 20.67
C LEU A 218 -37.49 -0.10 21.01
N ARG A 219 -38.31 -0.37 20.02
CA ARG A 219 -39.46 -1.26 20.07
C ARG A 219 -39.39 -2.26 18.90
N PRO A 220 -39.94 -3.47 19.07
CA PRO A 220 -40.08 -4.39 17.95
C PRO A 220 -41.17 -3.87 17.01
N ARG A 221 -41.04 -4.16 15.71
CA ARG A 221 -42.07 -3.81 14.72
C ARG A 221 -43.41 -4.47 14.99
N ARG A 222 -43.40 -5.70 15.49
CA ARG A 222 -44.60 -6.45 15.92
C ARG A 222 -44.34 -7.01 17.32
N GLU A 223 -45.37 -7.09 18.12
CA GLU A 223 -45.27 -7.64 19.47
C GLU A 223 -44.68 -9.07 19.42
N GLY A 224 -43.65 -9.33 20.22
CA GLY A 224 -42.92 -10.61 20.24
C GLY A 224 -41.88 -10.80 19.14
N ALA A 225 -41.65 -9.83 18.20
CA ALA A 225 -40.60 -9.93 17.24
C ALA A 225 -39.21 -9.81 17.91
N PRO A 226 -38.22 -10.67 17.55
CA PRO A 226 -36.88 -10.66 18.13
C PRO A 226 -36.11 -9.40 17.69
N GLY A 227 -34.97 -9.13 18.36
CA GLY A 227 -34.01 -8.15 17.91
C GLY A 227 -33.84 -6.89 18.76
N VAL A 228 -34.75 -6.55 19.68
CA VAL A 228 -34.63 -5.35 20.53
C VAL A 228 -33.43 -5.47 21.48
N GLU A 229 -33.23 -6.63 22.12
CA GLU A 229 -32.14 -6.83 23.05
C GLU A 229 -30.78 -6.84 22.32
N SER A 230 -30.68 -7.51 21.18
CA SER A 230 -29.49 -7.49 20.37
C SER A 230 -29.18 -6.11 19.80
N ALA A 231 -30.22 -5.36 19.40
CA ALA A 231 -30.02 -3.98 18.95
C ALA A 231 -29.47 -3.10 20.08
N ARG A 232 -30.05 -3.20 21.30
CA ARG A 232 -29.51 -2.50 22.49
C ARG A 232 -28.09 -2.91 22.80
N ALA A 233 -27.80 -4.22 22.85
CA ALA A 233 -26.48 -4.75 23.09
C ALA A 233 -25.47 -4.30 22.01
N PHE A 234 -25.90 -4.17 20.75
CA PHE A 234 -25.05 -3.69 19.67
C PHE A 234 -24.77 -2.18 19.82
N LEU A 235 -25.74 -1.36 20.19
CA LEU A 235 -25.53 0.05 20.47
C LEU A 235 -24.54 0.24 21.63
N ASP A 236 -24.69 -0.54 22.71
CA ASP A 236 -23.72 -0.54 23.82
C ASP A 236 -22.34 -1.04 23.38
N TRP A 237 -22.28 -1.98 22.44
CA TRP A 237 -21.04 -2.48 21.87
C TRP A 237 -20.34 -1.40 21.04
N LEU A 238 -21.06 -0.61 20.23
CA LEU A 238 -20.48 0.53 19.49
C LEU A 238 -19.82 1.53 20.45
N LEU A 239 -20.39 1.77 21.63
CA LEU A 239 -19.90 2.72 22.63
C LEU A 239 -18.63 2.25 23.39
N ARG A 240 -18.21 0.98 23.22
CA ARG A 240 -17.02 0.40 23.86
C ARG A 240 -15.79 0.42 22.94
N ASP A 241 -15.53 1.56 22.32
CA ASP A 241 -14.42 1.78 21.38
C ASP A 241 -14.43 0.83 20.14
N ASN A 242 -15.58 0.25 19.82
CA ASN A 242 -15.71 -0.64 18.66
C ASN A 242 -16.11 0.09 17.38
N TYR A 243 -16.42 1.39 17.48
CA TYR A 243 -16.84 2.21 16.35
C TYR A 243 -16.25 3.62 16.45
N VAL A 244 -15.70 4.11 15.35
CA VAL A 244 -15.20 5.47 15.21
C VAL A 244 -16.33 6.32 14.66
N PHE A 245 -16.94 7.13 15.51
CA PHE A 245 -18.03 8.03 15.13
C PHE A 245 -17.48 9.22 14.34
N MET A 246 -18.14 9.56 13.23
CA MET A 246 -17.80 10.72 12.38
C MET A 246 -18.97 11.70 12.29
N GLY A 247 -20.20 11.20 12.46
CA GLY A 247 -21.41 12.03 12.47
C GLY A 247 -22.64 11.23 12.84
N SER A 248 -23.67 11.95 13.31
CA SER A 248 -25.02 11.38 13.50
C SER A 248 -26.09 12.36 13.09
N VAL A 249 -27.22 11.84 12.59
CA VAL A 249 -28.37 12.64 12.21
C VAL A 249 -29.66 11.84 12.30
N GLY A 250 -30.73 12.45 12.85
CA GLY A 250 -32.06 11.87 12.97
C GLY A 250 -32.98 12.29 11.83
N TYR A 251 -33.86 11.37 11.47
CA TYR A 251 -34.92 11.59 10.48
C TYR A 251 -36.30 11.22 11.06
N ARG A 252 -37.30 11.96 10.66
CA ARG A 252 -38.72 11.59 10.85
C ARG A 252 -39.20 10.99 9.54
N ILE A 253 -39.92 9.88 9.61
CA ILE A 253 -40.55 9.27 8.44
C ILE A 253 -42.00 9.76 8.38
N GLY A 254 -42.30 10.45 7.30
CA GLY A 254 -43.66 10.99 7.08
C GLY A 254 -44.70 9.89 6.80
N PRO A 255 -45.98 10.24 6.79
CA PRO A 255 -47.04 9.31 6.43
C PRO A 255 -46.94 8.78 5.00
N ASP A 256 -46.29 9.53 4.12
CA ASP A 256 -45.94 9.20 2.73
C ASP A 256 -44.74 8.30 2.62
N GLY A 257 -44.09 7.94 3.74
CA GLY A 257 -42.88 7.15 3.78
C GLY A 257 -41.59 7.92 3.46
N GLN A 258 -41.68 9.25 3.26
CA GLN A 258 -40.49 10.04 2.97
C GLN A 258 -39.75 10.44 4.26
N PRO A 259 -38.42 10.37 4.27
CA PRO A 259 -37.61 10.81 5.39
C PRO A 259 -37.47 12.35 5.39
N ASP A 260 -37.72 12.96 6.51
CA ASP A 260 -37.49 14.38 6.76
C ASP A 260 -36.42 14.55 7.83
N ARG A 261 -35.35 15.26 7.50
CA ARG A 261 -34.23 15.49 8.41
C ARG A 261 -34.68 16.34 9.60
N ILE A 262 -34.25 15.94 10.80
CA ILE A 262 -34.46 16.69 12.02
C ILE A 262 -33.15 17.52 12.29
N PRO A 263 -33.13 18.85 12.01
CA PRO A 263 -31.92 19.66 12.07
C PRO A 263 -31.17 19.60 13.40
N ASP A 264 -31.89 19.69 14.51
CA ASP A 264 -31.34 19.74 15.87
C ASP A 264 -30.73 18.43 16.36
N THR A 265 -30.74 17.37 15.52
CA THR A 265 -30.16 16.07 15.83
C THR A 265 -28.83 15.83 15.11
N ALA A 266 -28.39 16.78 14.27
CA ALA A 266 -27.16 16.68 13.55
C ALA A 266 -25.96 16.92 14.45
N SER A 267 -24.95 16.02 14.39
CA SER A 267 -23.66 16.17 15.08
C SER A 267 -22.54 15.63 14.21
N GLY A 268 -21.32 16.03 14.54
CA GLY A 268 -20.14 15.71 13.76
C GLY A 268 -20.20 16.32 12.36
N VAL A 269 -19.83 15.56 11.34
CA VAL A 269 -19.78 16.05 9.94
C VAL A 269 -21.15 16.47 9.40
N PHE A 270 -22.23 16.04 10.01
CA PHE A 270 -23.58 16.46 9.61
C PHE A 270 -23.96 17.86 10.11
N THR A 271 -23.20 18.46 11.03
CA THR A 271 -23.39 19.84 11.50
C THR A 271 -23.18 20.84 10.35
N ASP A 272 -22.26 20.53 9.43
CA ASP A 272 -22.04 21.35 8.23
C ASP A 272 -22.14 20.51 6.95
N PRO A 273 -23.33 20.43 6.33
CA PRO A 273 -23.55 19.62 5.12
C PRO A 273 -22.66 20.00 3.93
N ALA A 274 -22.12 21.25 3.89
CA ALA A 274 -21.23 21.68 2.82
C ALA A 274 -19.89 20.92 2.78
N LEU A 275 -19.50 20.27 3.87
CA LEU A 275 -18.29 19.44 3.97
C LEU A 275 -18.46 18.06 3.32
N LEU A 276 -19.69 17.53 3.30
CA LEU A 276 -19.97 16.16 2.87
C LEU A 276 -19.48 15.85 1.44
N PRO A 277 -19.68 16.71 0.42
CA PRO A 277 -19.17 16.45 -0.92
C PRO A 277 -17.65 16.29 -1.01
N VAL A 278 -16.91 16.96 -0.12
CA VAL A 278 -15.43 16.89 -0.07
C VAL A 278 -14.96 15.63 0.65
N VAL A 279 -15.56 15.36 1.81
CA VAL A 279 -15.08 14.30 2.71
C VAL A 279 -15.69 12.95 2.39
N PHE A 280 -16.97 12.95 2.00
CA PHE A 280 -17.78 11.78 1.65
C PHE A 280 -18.53 12.00 0.33
N PRO A 281 -17.81 12.03 -0.82
CA PRO A 281 -18.45 12.26 -2.12
C PRO A 281 -19.51 11.17 -2.40
N GLY A 282 -20.71 11.57 -2.80
CA GLY A 282 -21.84 10.67 -3.08
C GLY A 282 -22.72 10.28 -1.88
N LEU A 283 -22.31 10.59 -0.63
CA LEU A 283 -23.09 10.25 0.55
C LEU A 283 -24.46 10.95 0.58
N VAL A 284 -24.51 12.23 0.17
CA VAL A 284 -25.72 13.06 0.24
C VAL A 284 -26.86 12.50 -0.61
N GLU A 285 -26.53 11.93 -1.78
CA GLU A 285 -27.50 11.38 -2.74
C GLU A 285 -28.05 10.00 -2.29
N GLU A 286 -27.31 9.29 -1.45
CA GLU A 286 -27.65 7.91 -1.04
C GLU A 286 -28.30 7.80 0.35
N VAL A 287 -28.16 8.83 1.20
CA VAL A 287 -28.57 8.77 2.61
C VAL A 287 -30.05 8.41 2.75
N GLU A 288 -30.95 9.08 2.01
CA GLU A 288 -32.38 8.89 2.14
C GLU A 288 -32.81 7.46 1.79
N GLY A 289 -32.23 6.88 0.75
CA GLY A 289 -32.48 5.49 0.36
C GLY A 289 -32.06 4.47 1.40
N ARG A 290 -31.07 4.78 2.26
CA ARG A 290 -30.56 3.85 3.28
C ARG A 290 -31.41 3.79 4.53
N LEU A 291 -32.21 4.84 4.82
CA LEU A 291 -33.03 4.91 6.01
C LEU A 291 -34.21 3.95 5.96
N LEU A 292 -34.73 3.74 4.76
CA LEU A 292 -35.92 2.90 4.54
C LEU A 292 -35.52 1.43 4.38
N PRO A 293 -36.30 0.47 4.86
CA PRO A 293 -36.06 -0.94 4.54
C PRO A 293 -36.41 -1.23 3.07
N ASP A 294 -35.58 -2.06 2.41
CA ASP A 294 -35.87 -2.54 1.04
C ASP A 294 -37.08 -3.49 1.03
N ASP A 295 -37.14 -4.30 2.08
CA ASP A 295 -38.20 -5.29 2.32
C ASP A 295 -38.77 -5.14 3.73
N ASP A 296 -39.85 -5.84 3.99
CA ASP A 296 -40.57 -5.87 5.24
C ASP A 296 -39.84 -6.62 6.37
N ASP A 297 -38.47 -6.46 6.45
CA ASP A 297 -37.61 -7.25 7.34
C ASP A 297 -37.74 -6.93 8.84
N GLY A 298 -38.31 -5.76 9.17
CA GLY A 298 -38.54 -5.35 10.55
C GLY A 298 -37.30 -5.12 11.41
N ARG A 299 -36.08 -5.15 10.84
CA ARG A 299 -34.84 -4.96 11.57
C ARG A 299 -34.77 -3.57 12.18
N ILE A 300 -34.31 -3.53 13.43
CA ILE A 300 -34.14 -2.30 14.21
C ILE A 300 -32.80 -1.64 13.84
N VAL A 301 -31.71 -2.44 13.76
CA VAL A 301 -30.39 -1.97 13.38
C VAL A 301 -30.01 -2.57 12.06
N HIS A 302 -29.58 -1.74 11.15
CA HIS A 302 -29.02 -2.12 9.86
C HIS A 302 -27.62 -1.53 9.74
N VAL A 303 -26.64 -2.38 9.39
CA VAL A 303 -25.26 -1.96 9.09
C VAL A 303 -25.02 -2.20 7.63
N ASP A 304 -24.59 -1.18 6.90
CA ASP A 304 -24.39 -1.29 5.47
C ASP A 304 -23.03 -0.74 5.04
N TYR A 305 -22.61 -1.15 3.85
CA TYR A 305 -21.42 -0.65 3.20
C TYR A 305 -21.66 0.77 2.68
N GLY A 306 -21.01 1.72 3.32
CA GLY A 306 -20.94 3.05 2.75
C GLY A 306 -20.00 3.06 1.56
N ASN A 307 -20.53 3.23 0.35
CA ASN A 307 -19.80 3.15 -0.93
C ASN A 307 -18.66 4.18 -1.06
N ASN A 308 -18.43 4.96 -0.02
CA ASN A 308 -17.49 6.08 -0.02
C ASN A 308 -16.28 5.77 0.84
N ALA A 309 -15.11 5.76 0.21
CA ALA A 309 -13.86 5.84 0.94
C ALA A 309 -13.78 7.20 1.61
N SER A 310 -13.86 7.22 2.94
CA SER A 310 -13.69 8.44 3.72
C SER A 310 -12.27 8.99 3.58
N ALA A 311 -12.13 10.33 3.51
CA ALA A 311 -10.84 10.95 3.73
C ALA A 311 -10.45 10.95 5.22
N LEU A 312 -11.45 10.82 6.13
CA LEU A 312 -11.21 10.82 7.57
C LEU A 312 -10.66 9.48 8.04
N HIS A 313 -9.65 9.52 8.85
CA HIS A 313 -8.99 8.42 9.56
C HIS A 313 -8.23 7.44 8.66
N HIS A 314 -8.86 6.65 7.81
CA HIS A 314 -8.24 5.68 6.88
C HIS A 314 -8.95 5.68 5.53
N LEU A 315 -8.24 5.28 4.46
CA LEU A 315 -8.81 5.07 3.11
C LEU A 315 -9.56 3.74 3.01
N GLU A 316 -10.45 3.49 3.95
CA GLU A 316 -11.32 2.34 3.92
C GLU A 316 -12.77 2.81 3.82
N PRO A 317 -13.68 1.96 3.35
CA PRO A 317 -15.09 2.26 3.34
C PRO A 317 -15.62 2.60 4.74
N ILE A 318 -16.60 3.46 4.78
CA ILE A 318 -17.38 3.71 5.99
C ILE A 318 -18.38 2.56 6.22
N ASP A 319 -18.73 2.35 7.48
CA ASP A 319 -19.75 1.38 7.90
C ASP A 319 -20.93 2.18 8.44
N ASP A 320 -21.98 2.38 7.63
CA ASP A 320 -23.17 3.13 8.05
C ASP A 320 -24.03 2.28 8.97
N VAL A 321 -24.46 2.86 10.09
CA VAL A 321 -25.39 2.21 11.02
C VAL A 321 -26.70 2.99 11.05
N VAL A 322 -27.76 2.38 10.55
CA VAL A 322 -29.11 2.92 10.63
C VAL A 322 -29.86 2.28 11.77
N VAL A 323 -30.37 3.08 12.69
CA VAL A 323 -31.23 2.64 13.81
C VAL A 323 -32.65 3.10 13.56
N ARG A 324 -33.58 2.15 13.45
CA ARG A 324 -34.99 2.37 13.15
C ARG A 324 -35.82 2.31 14.40
N GLU A 325 -36.68 3.30 14.58
CA GLU A 325 -37.63 3.40 15.70
C GLU A 325 -39.05 3.15 15.18
N TRP A 326 -39.59 1.99 15.52
CA TRP A 326 -40.95 1.58 15.13
C TRP A 326 -41.99 2.16 16.08
N GLY A 327 -43.09 2.68 15.53
CA GLY A 327 -44.27 3.12 16.31
C GLY A 327 -45.06 1.95 16.88
N ALA A 328 -45.99 2.25 17.79
CA ALA A 328 -46.89 1.22 18.33
C ALA A 328 -47.81 0.60 17.25
N ASP A 329 -48.01 1.30 16.15
CA ASP A 329 -48.77 0.88 14.98
C ASP A 329 -47.93 -0.03 14.01
N GLY A 330 -46.66 -0.32 14.36
CA GLY A 330 -45.75 -1.09 13.53
C GLY A 330 -45.23 -0.35 12.29
N ARG A 331 -45.46 0.97 12.18
CA ARG A 331 -44.90 1.81 11.13
C ARG A 331 -43.58 2.39 11.57
N LEU A 332 -42.68 2.61 10.60
CA LEU A 332 -41.42 3.30 10.84
C LEU A 332 -41.70 4.79 11.10
N GLY A 333 -41.43 5.25 12.29
CA GLY A 333 -41.67 6.64 12.69
C GLY A 333 -40.44 7.51 12.66
N ARG A 334 -39.28 6.93 13.01
CA ARG A 334 -38.00 7.63 13.02
C ARG A 334 -36.86 6.70 12.59
N ALA A 335 -35.82 7.29 12.07
CA ALA A 335 -34.52 6.61 11.81
C ALA A 335 -33.39 7.53 12.23
N THR A 336 -32.34 6.96 12.80
CA THR A 336 -31.09 7.67 13.10
C THR A 336 -29.96 7.03 12.28
N LEU A 337 -29.27 7.86 11.53
CA LEU A 337 -28.06 7.46 10.81
C LEU A 337 -26.85 7.80 11.68
N LEU A 338 -26.01 6.81 11.93
CA LEU A 338 -24.67 6.94 12.50
C LEU A 338 -23.66 6.72 11.39
N LEU A 339 -22.89 7.73 11.07
CA LEU A 339 -21.81 7.68 10.08
C LEU A 339 -20.50 7.43 10.78
N GLY A 340 -19.75 6.44 10.32
CA GLY A 340 -18.47 6.09 10.90
C GLY A 340 -17.90 4.81 10.36
N ARG A 341 -17.12 4.12 11.18
CA ARG A 341 -16.49 2.86 10.80
C ARG A 341 -16.19 1.99 12.01
N LEU A 342 -16.17 0.70 11.81
CA LEU A 342 -15.67 -0.23 12.83
C LEU A 342 -14.22 0.09 13.18
N SER A 343 -13.92 0.14 14.47
CA SER A 343 -12.56 0.35 14.97
C SER A 343 -11.70 -0.92 14.85
N GLN A 344 -10.40 -0.79 15.05
CA GLN A 344 -9.50 -1.93 15.08
C GLN A 344 -9.88 -2.92 16.20
N SER A 345 -10.31 -2.45 17.38
CA SER A 345 -10.80 -3.30 18.46
C SER A 345 -12.09 -4.02 18.07
N GLY A 346 -13.01 -3.37 17.38
CA GLY A 346 -14.21 -4.00 16.82
C GLY A 346 -13.90 -5.10 15.82
N PHE A 347 -12.87 -4.93 15.00
CA PHE A 347 -12.40 -5.98 14.09
C PHE A 347 -11.66 -7.13 14.78
N ALA A 348 -10.96 -6.89 15.86
CA ALA A 348 -10.18 -7.89 16.57
C ALA A 348 -11.03 -8.91 17.36
N GLN A 349 -12.25 -8.52 17.78
CA GLN A 349 -13.11 -9.41 18.56
C GLN A 349 -13.61 -10.61 17.72
N PRO A 350 -13.83 -11.79 18.32
CA PRO A 350 -14.51 -12.90 17.65
C PRO A 350 -15.91 -12.49 17.16
N ALA A 351 -16.28 -12.89 15.94
CA ALA A 351 -17.57 -12.52 15.37
C ALA A 351 -18.76 -12.95 16.23
N ALA A 352 -18.66 -14.12 16.88
CA ALA A 352 -19.70 -14.63 17.79
C ALA A 352 -19.92 -13.79 19.06
N GLU A 353 -19.01 -12.85 19.38
CA GLU A 353 -19.13 -11.95 20.53
C GLU A 353 -19.81 -10.64 20.16
N VAL A 354 -19.91 -10.30 18.88
CA VAL A 354 -20.61 -9.13 18.38
C VAL A 354 -22.12 -9.40 18.43
N PRO A 355 -22.95 -8.58 19.11
CA PRO A 355 -24.35 -8.93 19.39
C PRO A 355 -25.20 -9.30 18.17
N LEU A 356 -25.19 -8.49 17.12
CA LEU A 356 -25.93 -8.81 15.89
C LEU A 356 -25.39 -10.04 15.16
N LEU A 357 -24.10 -10.28 15.23
CA LEU A 357 -23.47 -11.43 14.58
C LEU A 357 -23.73 -12.72 15.34
N ARG A 358 -23.90 -12.67 16.67
CA ARG A 358 -24.31 -13.80 17.47
C ARG A 358 -25.65 -14.36 17.02
N GLU A 359 -26.66 -13.48 16.84
CA GLU A 359 -27.98 -13.90 16.34
C GLU A 359 -27.88 -14.52 14.94
N LYS A 360 -27.10 -13.93 14.05
CA LYS A 360 -26.87 -14.50 12.70
C LYS A 360 -26.21 -15.87 12.78
N LEU A 361 -25.23 -16.05 13.67
CA LEU A 361 -24.58 -17.34 13.88
C LEU A 361 -25.55 -18.38 14.43
N ASP A 362 -26.36 -18.03 15.42
CA ASP A 362 -27.36 -18.95 16.01
C ASP A 362 -28.38 -19.37 14.95
N TRP A 363 -28.82 -18.44 14.12
CA TRP A 363 -29.71 -18.74 12.99
C TRP A 363 -29.03 -19.68 11.97
N LEU A 364 -27.77 -19.40 11.59
CA LEU A 364 -27.00 -20.22 10.66
C LEU A 364 -26.81 -21.64 11.19
N LEU A 365 -26.41 -21.79 12.45
CA LEU A 365 -26.18 -23.08 13.07
C LEU A 365 -27.49 -23.90 13.23
N SER A 366 -28.62 -23.24 13.46
CA SER A 366 -29.94 -23.87 13.49
C SER A 366 -30.41 -24.34 12.11
N ASN A 367 -29.89 -23.72 11.04
CA ASN A 367 -30.29 -24.00 9.67
C ASN A 367 -29.21 -24.71 8.83
N CYS A 368 -28.05 -25.09 9.42
CA CYS A 368 -26.97 -25.74 8.67
C CYS A 368 -27.23 -27.23 8.38
N GLY A 369 -28.36 -27.79 8.81
CA GLY A 369 -28.71 -29.19 8.58
C GLY A 369 -27.86 -30.21 9.35
N ALA A 370 -27.01 -29.76 10.26
CA ALA A 370 -26.06 -30.59 11.00
C ALA A 370 -26.37 -30.55 12.51
N ALA A 371 -26.32 -31.69 13.16
CA ALA A 371 -26.49 -31.78 14.62
C ALA A 371 -25.36 -31.02 15.36
N PRO A 372 -25.64 -30.44 16.54
CA PRO A 372 -24.61 -29.81 17.37
C PRO A 372 -23.39 -30.73 17.61
N LYS A 373 -22.19 -30.13 17.60
CA LYS A 373 -20.90 -30.82 17.79
C LYS A 373 -20.43 -31.74 16.64
N THR A 374 -21.17 -31.86 15.54
CA THR A 374 -20.70 -32.54 14.32
C THR A 374 -19.58 -31.75 13.61
N HIS A 375 -18.93 -32.37 12.66
CA HIS A 375 -17.83 -31.77 11.92
C HIS A 375 -18.31 -30.51 11.18
N VAL A 376 -19.39 -30.61 10.41
CA VAL A 376 -19.98 -29.49 9.64
C VAL A 376 -20.38 -28.34 10.58
N TYR A 377 -21.02 -28.62 11.71
CA TYR A 377 -21.38 -27.61 12.70
C TYR A 377 -20.16 -26.83 13.21
N ARG A 378 -19.05 -27.54 13.51
CA ARG A 378 -17.80 -26.92 13.97
C ARG A 378 -17.11 -26.13 12.86
N GLN A 379 -17.11 -26.63 11.62
CA GLN A 379 -16.55 -25.93 10.47
C GLN A 379 -17.32 -24.65 10.17
N THR A 380 -18.66 -24.68 10.12
CA THR A 380 -19.51 -23.50 9.91
C THR A 380 -19.23 -22.43 10.97
N ARG A 381 -19.20 -22.82 12.26
CA ARG A 381 -18.88 -21.89 13.35
C ARG A 381 -17.44 -21.34 13.23
N GLY A 382 -16.49 -22.20 12.91
CA GLY A 382 -15.09 -21.80 12.74
C GLY A 382 -14.87 -20.86 11.56
N LEU A 383 -15.52 -21.13 10.44
CA LEU A 383 -15.49 -20.29 9.25
C LEU A 383 -16.16 -18.92 9.53
N PHE A 384 -17.34 -18.92 10.16
CA PHE A 384 -18.03 -17.67 10.54
C PHE A 384 -17.14 -16.74 11.38
N ASN A 385 -16.43 -17.27 12.36
CA ASN A 385 -15.55 -16.46 13.22
C ASN A 385 -14.35 -15.85 12.48
N ARG A 386 -13.95 -16.42 11.34
CA ARG A 386 -12.84 -15.95 10.51
C ARG A 386 -13.31 -15.18 9.29
N PHE A 387 -14.60 -15.23 8.99
CA PHE A 387 -15.18 -14.54 7.85
C PHE A 387 -15.05 -13.01 8.01
N PRO A 388 -14.94 -12.22 6.92
CA PRO A 388 -14.88 -10.77 7.00
C PRO A 388 -16.07 -10.21 7.77
N LYS A 389 -15.82 -9.50 8.88
CA LYS A 389 -16.91 -8.97 9.72
C LYS A 389 -17.86 -8.05 8.98
N ARG A 390 -17.34 -7.27 8.03
CA ARG A 390 -18.18 -6.42 7.19
C ARG A 390 -19.20 -7.25 6.42
N GLU A 391 -18.79 -8.33 5.76
CA GLU A 391 -19.73 -9.21 5.07
C GLU A 391 -20.73 -9.87 6.03
N LEU A 392 -20.28 -10.28 7.22
CA LEU A 392 -21.18 -10.81 8.23
C LEU A 392 -22.23 -9.78 8.68
N LEU A 393 -21.88 -8.51 8.78
CA LEU A 393 -22.80 -7.42 9.16
C LEU A 393 -23.74 -7.06 8.03
N TYR A 394 -23.22 -6.91 6.80
CA TYR A 394 -23.98 -6.38 5.67
C TYR A 394 -24.95 -7.40 5.06
N ALA A 395 -24.52 -8.67 4.94
CA ALA A 395 -25.34 -9.70 4.33
C ALA A 395 -26.46 -10.18 5.25
N ASP A 396 -27.59 -10.52 4.67
CA ASP A 396 -28.66 -11.23 5.36
C ASP A 396 -28.26 -12.68 5.68
N PRO A 397 -28.92 -13.34 6.68
CA PRO A 397 -28.53 -14.70 7.08
C PRO A 397 -28.66 -15.74 5.97
N ALA A 398 -29.61 -15.61 5.04
CA ALA A 398 -29.83 -16.58 3.98
C ALA A 398 -28.71 -16.49 2.91
N SER A 399 -28.35 -15.27 2.52
CA SER A 399 -27.20 -15.03 1.63
C SER A 399 -25.89 -15.51 2.23
N LEU A 400 -25.66 -15.26 3.54
CA LEU A 400 -24.50 -15.77 4.25
C LEU A 400 -24.47 -17.30 4.25
N LYS A 401 -25.62 -17.95 4.53
CA LYS A 401 -25.73 -19.40 4.51
C LYS A 401 -25.33 -19.96 3.14
N ALA A 402 -25.84 -19.38 2.06
CA ALA A 402 -25.56 -19.85 0.71
C ALA A 402 -24.05 -19.86 0.38
N VAL A 403 -23.32 -18.84 0.80
CA VAL A 403 -21.87 -18.75 0.60
C VAL A 403 -21.10 -19.68 1.57
N LEU A 404 -21.45 -19.69 2.85
CA LEU A 404 -20.75 -20.50 3.85
C LEU A 404 -20.90 -21.99 3.59
N ASP A 405 -22.09 -22.45 3.18
CA ASP A 405 -22.34 -23.85 2.84
C ASP A 405 -21.48 -24.31 1.65
N GLN A 406 -21.35 -23.45 0.62
CA GLN A 406 -20.47 -23.75 -0.51
C GLN A 406 -19.00 -23.82 -0.11
N ILE A 407 -18.53 -22.90 0.77
CA ILE A 407 -17.14 -22.91 1.25
C ILE A 407 -16.86 -24.14 2.15
N VAL A 408 -17.80 -24.52 3.02
CA VAL A 408 -17.68 -25.70 3.87
C VAL A 408 -17.67 -27.01 3.04
N ALA A 409 -18.33 -26.99 1.89
CA ALA A 409 -18.37 -28.13 0.98
C ALA A 409 -17.10 -28.32 0.13
N LEU A 410 -16.19 -27.34 0.09
CA LEU A 410 -14.90 -27.48 -0.61
C LEU A 410 -14.10 -28.64 -0.02
N SER A 411 -13.69 -29.57 -0.87
CA SER A 411 -12.98 -30.79 -0.51
C SER A 411 -11.60 -30.91 -1.14
N GLY A 412 -11.38 -30.21 -2.25
CA GLY A 412 -10.14 -30.24 -3.02
C GLY A 412 -9.48 -28.87 -3.14
N ASP A 413 -8.15 -28.86 -3.31
CA ASP A 413 -7.38 -27.63 -3.47
C ASP A 413 -7.67 -26.91 -4.81
N ASP A 414 -8.22 -27.62 -5.79
CA ASP A 414 -8.58 -27.06 -7.09
C ASP A 414 -9.99 -26.46 -7.14
N GLU A 415 -10.77 -26.69 -6.10
CA GLU A 415 -12.13 -26.18 -6.00
C GLU A 415 -12.13 -24.71 -5.56
N MET A 416 -13.16 -23.98 -5.99
CA MET A 416 -13.39 -22.62 -5.59
C MET A 416 -14.88 -22.28 -5.46
N VAL A 417 -15.16 -21.27 -4.66
CA VAL A 417 -16.47 -20.62 -4.58
C VAL A 417 -16.37 -19.23 -5.17
N VAL A 418 -17.28 -18.91 -6.07
CA VAL A 418 -17.48 -17.55 -6.58
C VAL A 418 -18.94 -17.23 -6.42
N HIS A 419 -19.23 -16.18 -5.70
CA HIS A 419 -20.59 -15.78 -5.36
C HIS A 419 -20.70 -14.26 -5.30
N HIS A 420 -21.67 -13.69 -6.02
CA HIS A 420 -21.95 -12.27 -5.93
C HIS A 420 -23.20 -11.98 -5.08
N ARG A 421 -23.17 -10.85 -4.41
CA ARG A 421 -24.28 -10.31 -3.66
C ARG A 421 -24.51 -8.85 -4.06
N ARG A 422 -25.75 -8.44 -4.18
CA ARG A 422 -26.11 -7.04 -4.38
C ARG A 422 -26.48 -6.41 -3.04
N GLY A 423 -25.90 -5.24 -2.76
CA GLY A 423 -26.28 -4.35 -1.69
C GLY A 423 -26.86 -3.06 -2.23
N ARG A 424 -27.15 -2.12 -1.37
CA ARG A 424 -27.61 -0.79 -1.76
C ARG A 424 -26.46 0.04 -2.31
N GLY A 425 -26.54 0.43 -3.58
CA GLY A 425 -25.49 1.22 -4.22
C GLY A 425 -24.19 0.46 -4.49
N TYR A 426 -24.08 -0.82 -4.12
CA TYR A 426 -22.88 -1.63 -4.35
C TYR A 426 -23.20 -3.09 -4.71
N ALA A 427 -22.20 -3.76 -5.21
CA ALA A 427 -22.19 -5.22 -5.35
C ALA A 427 -20.90 -5.79 -4.78
N ALA A 428 -20.97 -6.94 -4.13
CA ALA A 428 -19.84 -7.65 -3.58
C ALA A 428 -19.67 -8.99 -4.30
N LEU A 429 -18.46 -9.29 -4.76
CA LEU A 429 -18.08 -10.57 -5.34
C LEU A 429 -17.12 -11.27 -4.39
N THR A 430 -17.57 -12.37 -3.81
CA THR A 430 -16.77 -13.23 -2.94
C THR A 430 -16.11 -14.32 -3.76
N VAL A 431 -14.80 -14.45 -3.63
CA VAL A 431 -13.99 -15.51 -4.23
C VAL A 431 -13.28 -16.25 -3.10
N ALA A 432 -13.53 -17.55 -2.96
CA ALA A 432 -12.91 -18.39 -1.93
C ALA A 432 -12.26 -19.61 -2.58
N PHE A 433 -11.01 -19.92 -2.20
CA PHE A 433 -10.22 -21.01 -2.77
C PHE A 433 -9.18 -21.52 -1.75
N SER A 434 -8.53 -22.65 -2.02
CA SER A 434 -7.50 -23.18 -1.12
C SER A 434 -6.41 -22.14 -0.82
N ARG A 435 -6.06 -21.99 0.46
CA ARG A 435 -4.98 -21.08 0.88
C ARG A 435 -3.65 -21.37 0.20
N LEU A 436 -3.40 -22.62 -0.18
CA LEU A 436 -2.17 -23.03 -0.87
C LEU A 436 -2.01 -22.37 -2.25
N ARG A 437 -3.13 -21.93 -2.86
CA ARG A 437 -3.14 -21.24 -4.17
C ARG A 437 -3.03 -19.71 -4.03
N TYR A 438 -3.05 -19.16 -2.82
CA TYR A 438 -2.94 -17.72 -2.61
C TYR A 438 -1.51 -17.23 -2.76
N ALA A 439 -1.35 -16.19 -3.57
CA ALA A 439 -0.19 -15.33 -3.61
C ALA A 439 -0.65 -13.89 -3.90
N TYR A 440 0.07 -12.90 -3.42
CA TYR A 440 -0.28 -11.48 -3.65
C TYR A 440 -0.45 -11.13 -5.13
N ARG A 441 0.32 -11.77 -6.02
CA ARG A 441 0.16 -11.61 -7.48
C ARG A 441 -1.22 -12.06 -7.96
N VAL A 442 -1.77 -13.13 -7.39
CA VAL A 442 -3.10 -13.66 -7.76
C VAL A 442 -4.18 -12.63 -7.47
N GLU A 443 -4.16 -12.04 -6.26
CA GLU A 443 -5.09 -10.98 -5.89
C GLU A 443 -4.97 -9.76 -6.82
N ARG A 444 -3.74 -9.32 -7.10
CA ARG A 444 -3.46 -8.18 -7.98
C ARG A 444 -3.96 -8.42 -9.40
N ASP A 445 -3.66 -9.59 -9.97
CA ASP A 445 -3.97 -9.92 -11.35
C ASP A 445 -5.47 -10.21 -11.52
N LEU A 446 -6.09 -10.87 -10.53
CA LEU A 446 -7.53 -11.07 -10.47
C LEU A 446 -8.29 -9.74 -10.31
N ARG A 447 -7.81 -8.84 -9.45
CA ARG A 447 -8.37 -7.48 -9.31
C ARG A 447 -8.38 -6.74 -10.65
N ARG A 448 -7.29 -6.83 -11.42
CA ARG A 448 -7.20 -6.20 -12.74
C ARG A 448 -8.20 -6.81 -13.70
N ALA A 449 -8.23 -8.14 -13.83
CA ALA A 449 -9.10 -8.86 -14.74
C ALA A 449 -10.60 -8.63 -14.43
N LEU A 450 -10.96 -8.61 -13.14
CA LEU A 450 -12.34 -8.32 -12.72
C LEU A 450 -12.71 -6.84 -12.97
N ALA A 451 -11.79 -5.91 -12.75
CA ALA A 451 -12.02 -4.50 -13.04
C ALA A 451 -12.21 -4.24 -14.55
N GLU A 452 -11.44 -4.91 -15.40
CA GLU A 452 -11.59 -4.84 -16.88
C GLU A 452 -12.90 -5.47 -17.37
N ALA A 453 -13.39 -6.50 -16.66
CA ALA A 453 -14.60 -7.22 -17.07
C ALA A 453 -15.89 -6.56 -16.59
N PHE A 454 -15.93 -6.01 -15.39
CA PHE A 454 -17.15 -5.57 -14.73
C PHE A 454 -17.17 -4.07 -14.35
N GLY A 455 -16.02 -3.40 -14.38
CA GLY A 455 -15.89 -2.00 -13.99
C GLY A 455 -15.00 -1.81 -12.74
N PRO A 456 -14.75 -0.57 -12.32
CA PRO A 456 -13.77 -0.25 -11.28
C PRO A 456 -14.15 -0.84 -9.92
N ILE A 457 -13.17 -1.47 -9.28
CA ILE A 457 -13.30 -2.04 -7.92
C ILE A 457 -13.05 -0.92 -6.91
N SER A 458 -14.03 -0.67 -6.06
CA SER A 458 -13.98 0.37 -5.01
C SER A 458 -13.15 -0.05 -3.80
N PHE A 459 -13.25 -1.33 -3.39
CA PHE A 459 -12.52 -1.86 -2.25
C PHE A 459 -12.26 -3.37 -2.40
N VAL A 460 -11.21 -3.88 -1.78
CA VAL A 460 -10.88 -5.31 -1.72
C VAL A 460 -10.59 -5.68 -0.27
N ALA A 461 -11.28 -6.71 0.21
CA ALA A 461 -11.02 -7.33 1.50
C ALA A 461 -10.45 -8.73 1.29
N SER A 462 -9.26 -9.00 1.81
CA SER A 462 -8.53 -10.26 1.66
C SER A 462 -8.32 -10.89 3.03
N HIS A 463 -8.77 -12.11 3.24
CA HIS A 463 -8.82 -12.77 4.54
C HIS A 463 -8.41 -14.23 4.50
N ASP A 464 -7.66 -14.62 5.52
CA ASP A 464 -7.25 -16.00 5.73
C ASP A 464 -8.26 -16.72 6.63
N CYS A 465 -9.04 -17.62 6.06
CA CYS A 465 -10.09 -18.36 6.76
C CYS A 465 -9.68 -19.81 7.11
N GLY A 466 -8.41 -20.03 7.37
CA GLY A 466 -7.83 -21.34 7.70
C GLY A 466 -7.34 -22.10 6.47
N ALA A 467 -7.99 -23.15 6.05
CA ALA A 467 -7.64 -23.88 4.81
C ALA A 467 -8.02 -23.12 3.55
N VAL A 468 -8.91 -22.12 3.66
CA VAL A 468 -9.44 -21.33 2.55
C VAL A 468 -8.95 -19.89 2.67
N HIS A 469 -8.52 -19.32 1.57
CA HIS A 469 -8.30 -17.88 1.41
C HIS A 469 -9.51 -17.27 0.74
N LEU A 470 -9.96 -16.12 1.24
CA LEU A 470 -11.17 -15.45 0.80
C LEU A 470 -10.87 -14.03 0.41
N ILE A 471 -11.30 -13.63 -0.79
CA ILE A 471 -11.19 -12.26 -1.28
C ILE A 471 -12.60 -11.76 -1.63
N VAL A 472 -12.95 -10.60 -1.10
CA VAL A 472 -14.21 -9.92 -1.44
C VAL A 472 -13.88 -8.65 -2.21
N PHE A 473 -14.41 -8.55 -3.43
CA PHE A 473 -14.29 -7.39 -4.29
C PHE A 473 -15.59 -6.59 -4.24
N TYR A 474 -15.51 -5.32 -3.86
CA TYR A 474 -16.65 -4.41 -3.81
C TYR A 474 -16.65 -3.50 -5.03
N PHE A 475 -17.79 -3.38 -5.66
CA PHE A 475 -18.05 -2.54 -6.83
C PHE A 475 -19.11 -1.51 -6.49
N ASP A 476 -18.95 -0.31 -7.00
CA ASP A 476 -20.01 0.68 -7.03
C ASP A 476 -21.04 0.30 -8.10
N SER A 477 -22.30 0.09 -7.72
CA SER A 477 -23.35 -0.34 -8.65
C SER A 477 -23.59 0.66 -9.78
N ALA A 478 -23.38 1.97 -9.52
CA ALA A 478 -23.52 3.02 -10.54
C ALA A 478 -22.38 3.03 -11.57
N ARG A 479 -21.25 2.39 -11.23
CA ARG A 479 -20.04 2.35 -12.07
C ARG A 479 -19.77 0.97 -12.68
N LEU A 480 -20.68 0.01 -12.46
CA LEU A 480 -20.61 -1.28 -13.14
C LEU A 480 -20.85 -1.11 -14.64
N GLU A 481 -19.90 -1.57 -15.44
CA GLU A 481 -20.03 -1.59 -16.91
C GLU A 481 -20.89 -2.77 -17.39
N ARG A 482 -20.96 -3.83 -16.58
CA ARG A 482 -21.79 -5.02 -16.78
C ARG A 482 -22.26 -5.57 -15.43
N PRO A 483 -23.45 -6.21 -15.37
CA PRO A 483 -23.87 -6.92 -14.17
C PRO A 483 -22.85 -7.99 -13.77
N LEU A 484 -22.65 -8.18 -12.45
CA LEU A 484 -21.85 -9.28 -11.95
C LEU A 484 -22.52 -10.62 -12.32
N ASP A 485 -21.72 -11.54 -12.80
CA ASP A 485 -22.11 -12.90 -13.16
C ASP A 485 -21.09 -13.90 -12.59
N ASP A 486 -21.55 -14.80 -11.72
CA ASP A 486 -20.72 -15.79 -11.04
C ASP A 486 -19.98 -16.70 -12.04
N THR A 487 -20.62 -17.05 -13.16
CA THR A 487 -20.01 -17.92 -14.17
C THR A 487 -18.86 -17.22 -14.90
N ALA A 488 -19.05 -15.96 -15.29
CA ALA A 488 -18.00 -15.17 -15.91
C ALA A 488 -16.86 -14.88 -14.95
N ALA A 489 -17.18 -14.51 -13.70
CA ALA A 489 -16.19 -14.28 -12.64
C ALA A 489 -15.42 -15.56 -12.30
N ARG A 490 -16.08 -16.73 -12.25
CA ARG A 490 -15.42 -18.03 -12.05
C ARG A 490 -14.41 -18.32 -13.15
N ARG A 491 -14.77 -18.15 -14.42
CA ARG A 491 -13.85 -18.36 -15.55
C ARG A 491 -12.62 -17.46 -15.50
N LEU A 492 -12.80 -16.21 -15.07
CA LEU A 492 -11.67 -15.28 -14.86
C LEU A 492 -10.78 -15.76 -13.70
N THR A 493 -11.41 -16.15 -12.60
CA THR A 493 -10.69 -16.65 -11.42
C THR A 493 -9.89 -17.91 -11.74
N ASP A 494 -10.46 -18.88 -12.45
CA ASP A 494 -9.77 -20.10 -12.87
C ASP A 494 -8.47 -19.81 -13.62
N ARG A 495 -8.49 -18.85 -14.54
CA ARG A 495 -7.30 -18.47 -15.33
C ARG A 495 -6.17 -17.88 -14.47
N HIS A 496 -6.49 -17.24 -13.34
CA HIS A 496 -5.53 -16.57 -12.47
C HIS A 496 -5.13 -17.38 -11.24
N LEU A 497 -5.87 -18.46 -10.94
CA LEU A 497 -5.57 -19.38 -9.85
C LEU A 497 -4.65 -20.53 -10.24
N VAL A 498 -4.05 -20.52 -11.43
CA VAL A 498 -3.02 -21.48 -11.80
C VAL A 498 -1.87 -21.38 -10.81
N THR A 499 -1.55 -22.48 -10.15
CA THR A 499 -0.42 -22.51 -9.22
C THR A 499 0.89 -22.30 -9.98
N TRP A 500 1.93 -21.83 -9.27
CA TRP A 500 3.25 -21.72 -9.88
C TRP A 500 3.74 -23.09 -10.35
N GLU A 501 3.46 -24.16 -9.59
CA GLU A 501 3.78 -25.55 -9.92
C GLU A 501 3.09 -26.03 -11.20
N ASP A 502 1.80 -25.71 -11.39
CA ASP A 502 1.07 -26.06 -12.62
C ASP A 502 1.64 -25.33 -13.83
N ALA A 503 1.95 -24.03 -13.67
CA ALA A 503 2.56 -23.24 -14.71
C ALA A 503 3.97 -23.74 -15.05
N VAL A 504 4.76 -24.15 -14.05
CA VAL A 504 6.07 -24.76 -14.22
C VAL A 504 5.95 -26.13 -14.91
N SER A 505 4.99 -26.97 -14.47
CA SER A 505 4.72 -28.26 -15.13
C SER A 505 4.42 -28.07 -16.60
N ALA A 506 3.52 -27.14 -16.93
CA ALA A 506 3.18 -26.83 -18.32
C ALA A 506 4.42 -26.32 -19.11
N ALA A 507 5.23 -25.44 -18.52
CA ALA A 507 6.44 -24.91 -19.16
C ALA A 507 7.50 -26.00 -19.40
N LEU A 508 7.69 -26.91 -18.44
CA LEU A 508 8.63 -28.03 -18.55
C LEU A 508 8.17 -29.03 -19.62
N ILE A 509 6.89 -29.35 -19.65
CA ILE A 509 6.31 -30.24 -20.67
C ILE A 509 6.45 -29.61 -22.06
N ALA A 510 6.20 -28.31 -22.19
CA ALA A 510 6.36 -27.59 -23.45
C ALA A 510 7.82 -27.55 -23.93
N ALA A 511 8.80 -27.44 -23.02
CA ALA A 511 10.21 -27.34 -23.35
C ALA A 511 10.88 -28.69 -23.61
N TYR A 512 10.51 -29.74 -22.84
CA TYR A 512 11.20 -31.03 -22.83
C TYR A 512 10.35 -32.24 -23.21
N GLY A 513 9.05 -32.02 -23.45
CA GLY A 513 8.08 -33.09 -23.66
C GLY A 513 7.54 -33.69 -22.36
N GLU A 514 6.45 -34.45 -22.42
CA GLU A 514 5.69 -34.90 -21.26
C GLU A 514 6.52 -35.76 -20.27
N ARG A 515 7.25 -36.73 -20.79
CA ARG A 515 8.02 -37.68 -19.95
C ARG A 515 9.16 -36.97 -19.21
N GLU A 516 9.96 -36.20 -19.93
CA GLU A 516 11.12 -35.52 -19.37
C GLU A 516 10.70 -34.31 -18.53
N GLY A 517 9.67 -33.58 -18.96
CA GLY A 517 9.12 -32.47 -18.17
C GLY A 517 8.61 -32.90 -16.80
N ARG A 518 7.90 -34.03 -16.72
CA ARG A 518 7.45 -34.60 -15.42
C ARG A 518 8.62 -35.07 -14.57
N ARG A 519 9.63 -35.72 -15.17
CA ARG A 519 10.83 -36.15 -14.45
C ARG A 519 11.56 -34.96 -13.80
N LEU A 520 11.72 -33.87 -14.55
CA LEU A 520 12.36 -32.65 -14.06
C LEU A 520 11.52 -31.97 -12.97
N LEU A 521 10.20 -31.97 -13.10
CA LEU A 521 9.30 -31.44 -12.08
C LEU A 521 9.47 -32.19 -10.75
N GLU A 522 9.37 -33.52 -10.78
CA GLU A 522 9.51 -34.37 -9.59
C GLU A 522 10.90 -34.23 -8.94
N ARG A 523 11.96 -34.15 -9.77
CA ARG A 523 13.35 -34.09 -9.28
C ARG A 523 13.73 -32.74 -8.68
N HIS A 524 13.19 -31.65 -9.23
CA HIS A 524 13.69 -30.29 -8.96
C HIS A 524 12.70 -29.32 -8.32
N VAL A 525 11.41 -29.63 -8.34
CA VAL A 525 10.37 -28.69 -7.88
C VAL A 525 9.76 -29.09 -6.53
N SER A 526 10.21 -30.22 -5.93
CA SER A 526 9.77 -30.61 -4.59
C SER A 526 10.16 -29.56 -3.53
N ASP A 527 9.37 -29.44 -2.46
CA ASP A 527 9.58 -28.48 -1.36
C ASP A 527 10.96 -28.52 -0.70
N LYS A 528 11.67 -29.65 -0.82
CA LYS A 528 13.00 -29.85 -0.23
C LYS A 528 14.14 -29.26 -1.05
N THR A 529 13.93 -29.01 -2.35
CA THR A 529 15.01 -28.63 -3.27
C THR A 529 15.07 -27.15 -3.57
N ARG A 530 14.06 -26.34 -3.21
CA ARG A 530 14.06 -24.91 -3.54
C ARG A 530 13.53 -24.03 -2.43
N SER A 531 14.19 -22.89 -2.24
CA SER A 531 13.74 -21.87 -1.30
C SER A 531 12.40 -21.25 -1.74
N GLY A 532 11.56 -20.86 -0.78
CA GLY A 532 10.34 -20.08 -1.07
C GLY A 532 10.63 -18.85 -1.93
N LEU A 533 11.78 -18.21 -1.73
CA LEU A 533 12.23 -17.06 -2.51
C LEU A 533 12.35 -17.36 -4.01
N TYR A 534 12.83 -18.54 -4.41
CA TYR A 534 12.92 -18.92 -5.83
C TYR A 534 11.53 -18.91 -6.50
N ARG A 535 10.51 -19.45 -5.81
CA ARG A 535 9.13 -19.47 -6.30
C ARG A 535 8.55 -18.06 -6.43
N GLU A 536 8.84 -17.20 -5.46
CA GLU A 536 8.31 -15.82 -5.45
C GLU A 536 8.89 -14.95 -6.59
N VAL A 537 10.16 -15.17 -6.92
CA VAL A 537 10.89 -14.27 -7.83
C VAL A 537 11.10 -14.83 -9.23
N THR A 538 10.78 -16.13 -9.48
CA THR A 538 11.03 -16.78 -10.77
C THR A 538 9.71 -17.02 -11.50
N ALA A 539 9.58 -16.45 -12.71
CA ALA A 539 8.46 -16.74 -13.57
C ALA A 539 8.51 -18.22 -14.02
N ALA A 540 7.37 -18.88 -14.08
CA ALA A 540 7.30 -20.29 -14.46
C ALA A 540 7.94 -20.59 -15.83
N GLY A 541 7.84 -19.65 -16.79
CA GLY A 541 8.46 -19.76 -18.09
C GLY A 541 10.00 -19.72 -18.09
N ASP A 542 10.63 -19.20 -17.03
CA ASP A 542 12.09 -19.17 -16.89
C ASP A 542 12.67 -20.48 -16.33
N VAL A 543 11.82 -21.26 -15.64
CA VAL A 543 12.24 -22.49 -14.93
C VAL A 543 12.91 -23.52 -15.85
N PRO A 544 12.42 -23.80 -17.07
CA PRO A 544 13.07 -24.72 -17.98
C PRO A 544 14.52 -24.32 -18.26
N GLY A 545 14.80 -23.05 -18.51
CA GLY A 545 16.16 -22.52 -18.72
C GLY A 545 17.04 -22.66 -17.47
N ASP A 546 16.49 -22.31 -16.30
CA ASP A 546 17.20 -22.44 -15.03
C ASP A 546 17.56 -23.90 -14.74
N LEU A 547 16.62 -24.85 -14.97
CA LEU A 547 16.87 -26.27 -14.77
C LEU A 547 17.94 -26.81 -15.72
N GLY A 548 17.90 -26.42 -17.00
CA GLY A 548 18.90 -26.82 -17.95
C GLY A 548 20.31 -26.41 -17.54
N ARG A 549 20.46 -25.28 -16.82
CA ARG A 549 21.76 -24.84 -16.29
C ARG A 549 22.15 -25.55 -15.00
N LEU A 550 21.16 -25.77 -14.11
CA LEU A 550 21.40 -26.44 -12.83
C LEU A 550 21.72 -27.94 -12.99
N GLU A 551 21.20 -28.63 -14.00
CA GLU A 551 21.50 -30.03 -14.31
C GLU A 551 22.97 -30.25 -14.75
N VAL A 552 23.58 -29.24 -15.41
CA VAL A 552 24.97 -29.30 -15.87
C VAL A 552 25.96 -28.59 -14.93
N LEU A 553 25.46 -28.05 -13.84
CA LEU A 553 26.25 -27.28 -12.87
C LEU A 553 27.10 -28.25 -12.00
N GLU A 554 28.35 -28.42 -12.31
CA GLU A 554 29.30 -29.23 -11.52
C GLU A 554 30.15 -28.34 -10.60
N THR A 555 31.16 -27.69 -11.15
CA THR A 555 32.12 -26.83 -10.43
C THR A 555 32.32 -25.47 -11.09
N GLN A 556 32.00 -25.36 -12.36
CA GLN A 556 32.18 -24.13 -13.14
C GLN A 556 30.93 -23.27 -13.13
N LEU A 557 31.16 -21.97 -13.31
CA LEU A 557 30.08 -20.98 -13.44
C LEU A 557 29.25 -21.24 -14.70
N GLU A 558 27.93 -21.32 -14.57
CA GLU A 558 27.00 -21.33 -15.68
C GLU A 558 26.34 -19.95 -15.85
N VAL A 559 26.09 -19.59 -17.11
CA VAL A 559 25.57 -18.25 -17.46
C VAL A 559 24.33 -18.39 -18.36
N ASP A 560 23.31 -17.62 -18.08
CA ASP A 560 22.20 -17.43 -18.99
C ASP A 560 21.88 -15.94 -19.14
N VAL A 561 21.30 -15.57 -20.30
CA VAL A 561 20.86 -14.22 -20.59
C VAL A 561 19.44 -14.31 -21.15
N VAL A 562 18.51 -13.72 -20.43
CA VAL A 562 17.09 -13.70 -20.80
C VAL A 562 16.72 -12.30 -21.26
N GLU A 563 16.30 -12.15 -22.51
CA GLU A 563 15.76 -10.90 -23.02
C GLU A 563 14.43 -10.55 -22.33
N ARG A 564 14.31 -9.33 -21.83
CA ARG A 564 13.11 -8.82 -21.15
C ARG A 564 12.43 -7.70 -21.94
N GLY A 565 13.10 -7.20 -22.95
CA GLY A 565 12.65 -6.14 -23.83
C GLY A 565 13.80 -5.60 -24.67
N PRO A 566 13.54 -4.66 -25.57
CA PRO A 566 14.58 -4.15 -26.49
C PRO A 566 15.82 -3.58 -25.78
N GLU A 567 15.63 -2.97 -24.63
CA GLU A 567 16.69 -2.30 -23.85
C GLU A 567 16.94 -2.98 -22.50
N HIS A 568 16.30 -4.13 -22.24
CA HIS A 568 16.36 -4.81 -20.95
C HIS A 568 16.68 -6.30 -21.10
N ALA A 569 17.60 -6.79 -20.30
CA ALA A 569 17.91 -8.20 -20.18
C ALA A 569 18.17 -8.59 -18.72
N THR A 570 17.91 -9.84 -18.37
CA THR A 570 18.33 -10.42 -17.09
C THR A 570 19.52 -11.33 -17.35
N LEU A 571 20.67 -11.00 -16.76
CA LEU A 571 21.84 -11.89 -16.70
C LEU A 571 21.68 -12.79 -15.46
N LYS A 572 21.77 -14.10 -15.66
CA LYS A 572 21.71 -15.10 -14.61
C LYS A 572 23.05 -15.82 -14.49
N LEU A 573 23.60 -15.86 -13.29
CA LEU A 573 24.82 -16.62 -12.97
C LEU A 573 24.45 -17.74 -11.99
N TYR A 574 24.86 -18.97 -12.31
CA TYR A 574 24.67 -20.15 -11.46
C TYR A 574 26.00 -20.63 -10.97
N SER A 575 26.19 -20.77 -9.67
CA SER A 575 27.42 -21.17 -9.03
C SER A 575 27.18 -22.09 -7.84
N VAL A 576 28.07 -23.05 -7.60
CA VAL A 576 28.08 -23.87 -6.38
C VAL A 576 28.83 -23.18 -5.23
N GLN A 577 29.54 -22.10 -5.53
CA GLN A 577 30.22 -21.27 -4.53
C GLN A 577 29.57 -19.90 -4.43
N PRO A 578 29.53 -19.28 -3.25
CA PRO A 578 29.00 -17.94 -3.11
C PRO A 578 29.90 -16.92 -3.83
N LEU A 579 29.32 -16.11 -4.71
CA LEU A 579 30.01 -15.02 -5.41
C LEU A 579 29.94 -13.74 -4.56
N GLY A 580 31.12 -13.06 -4.45
CA GLY A 580 31.17 -11.77 -3.75
C GLY A 580 30.49 -10.66 -4.56
N LEU A 581 29.45 -10.03 -4.01
CA LEU A 581 28.66 -9.00 -4.70
C LEU A 581 29.53 -7.90 -5.32
N THR A 582 30.41 -7.28 -4.52
CA THR A 582 31.27 -6.17 -4.98
C THR A 582 32.19 -6.58 -6.10
N ALA A 583 32.82 -7.76 -5.99
CA ALA A 583 33.73 -8.28 -7.03
C ALA A 583 32.95 -8.54 -8.32
N THR A 584 31.79 -9.22 -8.24
CA THR A 584 30.99 -9.53 -9.42
C THR A 584 30.49 -8.26 -10.10
N LEU A 585 29.95 -7.27 -9.34
CA LEU A 585 29.50 -6.00 -9.93
C LEU A 585 30.65 -5.23 -10.60
N THR A 586 31.88 -5.29 -10.04
CA THR A 586 33.03 -4.67 -10.63
C THR A 586 33.36 -5.34 -11.97
N THR A 587 33.42 -6.68 -12.02
CA THR A 587 33.65 -7.47 -13.24
C THR A 587 32.56 -7.19 -14.29
N LEU A 588 31.29 -7.19 -13.92
CA LEU A 588 30.19 -6.85 -14.85
C LEU A 588 30.33 -5.41 -15.38
N GLY A 589 30.76 -4.47 -14.53
CA GLY A 589 31.08 -3.10 -14.95
C GLY A 589 32.22 -3.03 -15.96
N TYR A 590 33.29 -3.84 -15.79
CA TYR A 590 34.38 -3.94 -16.75
C TYR A 590 33.97 -4.61 -18.07
N LEU A 591 33.02 -5.50 -18.06
CA LEU A 591 32.35 -6.02 -19.26
C LEU A 591 31.45 -4.98 -19.93
N GLY A 592 31.34 -3.80 -19.34
CA GLY A 592 30.53 -2.68 -19.83
C GLY A 592 29.04 -2.87 -19.63
N LEU A 593 28.65 -3.76 -18.72
CA LEU A 593 27.22 -3.99 -18.39
C LEU A 593 26.74 -2.99 -17.35
N ARG A 594 25.59 -2.40 -17.60
CA ARG A 594 24.92 -1.50 -16.68
C ARG A 594 23.91 -2.28 -15.84
N VAL A 595 24.30 -2.64 -14.63
CA VAL A 595 23.44 -3.36 -13.69
C VAL A 595 22.56 -2.35 -12.94
N THR A 596 21.24 -2.54 -12.99
CA THR A 596 20.25 -1.70 -12.32
C THR A 596 19.58 -2.39 -11.11
N GLY A 597 19.71 -3.70 -11.01
CA GLY A 597 19.19 -4.49 -9.90
C GLY A 597 19.95 -5.80 -9.72
N GLU A 598 19.97 -6.32 -8.50
CA GLU A 598 20.58 -7.60 -8.16
C GLU A 598 19.68 -8.37 -7.19
N LEU A 599 19.63 -9.69 -7.39
CA LEU A 599 18.95 -10.63 -6.52
C LEU A 599 19.73 -11.93 -6.44
N SER A 600 20.04 -12.36 -5.23
CA SER A 600 20.69 -13.64 -4.94
C SER A 600 19.67 -14.64 -4.38
N VAL A 601 19.57 -15.81 -4.98
CA VAL A 601 18.64 -16.87 -4.60
C VAL A 601 19.43 -18.14 -4.26
N PRO A 602 19.47 -18.56 -3.00
CA PRO A 602 20.07 -19.83 -2.63
C PRO A 602 19.16 -21.00 -3.09
N ILE A 603 19.78 -22.04 -3.63
CA ILE A 603 19.11 -23.25 -4.15
C ILE A 603 19.80 -24.46 -3.55
N THR A 604 19.04 -25.51 -3.28
CA THR A 604 19.59 -26.83 -2.98
C THR A 604 19.42 -27.73 -4.20
N LEU A 605 20.52 -28.30 -4.68
CA LEU A 605 20.50 -29.26 -5.80
C LEU A 605 19.88 -30.60 -5.35
N PRO A 606 19.41 -31.45 -6.28
CA PRO A 606 18.81 -32.74 -5.94
C PRO A 606 19.74 -33.69 -5.19
N ASP A 607 21.05 -33.52 -5.31
CA ASP A 607 22.10 -34.28 -4.59
C ASP A 607 22.40 -33.69 -3.20
N GLY A 608 21.70 -32.63 -2.79
CA GLY A 608 21.86 -31.97 -1.49
C GLY A 608 22.96 -30.89 -1.46
N ARG A 609 23.70 -30.66 -2.54
CA ARG A 609 24.72 -29.61 -2.60
C ARG A 609 24.06 -28.22 -2.64
N PRO A 610 24.63 -27.19 -1.99
CA PRO A 610 24.18 -25.81 -2.16
C PRO A 610 24.56 -25.31 -3.55
N ALA A 611 23.69 -24.47 -4.11
CA ALA A 611 23.95 -23.69 -5.31
C ALA A 611 23.32 -22.30 -5.14
N TYR A 612 23.74 -21.38 -5.96
CA TYR A 612 23.31 -19.99 -5.91
C TYR A 612 22.93 -19.53 -7.32
N LEU A 613 21.75 -18.92 -7.44
CA LEU A 613 21.34 -18.20 -8.64
C LEU A 613 21.42 -16.70 -8.37
N TYR A 614 22.29 -16.02 -9.08
CA TYR A 614 22.39 -14.56 -9.07
C TYR A 614 21.70 -14.00 -10.31
N ARG A 615 20.83 -13.04 -10.11
CA ARG A 615 20.10 -12.35 -11.18
C ARG A 615 20.50 -10.89 -11.18
N TYR A 616 20.97 -10.42 -12.32
CA TYR A 616 21.36 -9.03 -12.54
C TYR A 616 20.47 -8.45 -13.63
N GLU A 617 19.72 -7.41 -13.29
CA GLU A 617 18.92 -6.68 -14.26
C GLU A 617 19.83 -5.71 -15.01
N ILE A 618 19.87 -5.87 -16.34
CA ILE A 618 20.71 -5.09 -17.24
C ILE A 618 19.82 -4.14 -18.05
N GLU A 619 20.19 -2.87 -18.05
CA GLU A 619 19.56 -1.85 -18.88
C GLU A 619 20.62 -1.24 -19.80
N ASP A 620 20.43 -1.34 -21.12
CA ASP A 620 21.37 -0.83 -22.10
C ASP A 620 20.65 -0.44 -23.40
N THR A 621 21.38 0.01 -24.41
CA THR A 621 20.81 0.29 -25.75
C THR A 621 20.34 -1.02 -26.40
N VAL A 622 19.31 -0.90 -27.28
CA VAL A 622 18.77 -2.04 -28.05
C VAL A 622 19.86 -2.90 -28.69
N ARG A 623 20.87 -2.24 -29.30
CA ARG A 623 21.99 -2.92 -29.98
C ARG A 623 22.84 -3.74 -28.99
N ARG A 624 23.16 -3.19 -27.82
CA ARG A 624 24.02 -3.87 -26.83
C ARG A 624 23.26 -4.97 -26.08
N THR A 625 21.98 -4.75 -25.79
CA THR A 625 21.11 -5.80 -25.24
C THR A 625 21.07 -7.01 -26.17
N ARG A 626 20.89 -6.78 -27.47
CA ARG A 626 20.93 -7.84 -28.47
C ARG A 626 22.29 -8.53 -28.57
N ALA A 627 23.39 -7.77 -28.58
CA ALA A 627 24.76 -8.32 -28.58
C ALA A 627 25.05 -9.18 -27.34
N LEU A 628 24.50 -8.81 -26.18
CA LEU A 628 24.61 -9.57 -24.94
C LEU A 628 23.90 -10.91 -25.05
N VAL A 629 22.62 -10.90 -25.55
CA VAL A 629 21.82 -12.12 -25.72
C VAL A 629 22.46 -13.06 -26.73
N GLU A 630 22.84 -12.56 -27.90
CA GLU A 630 23.48 -13.33 -28.97
C GLU A 630 24.90 -13.83 -28.56
N GLY A 631 25.63 -13.04 -27.76
CA GLY A 631 26.97 -13.30 -27.27
C GLY A 631 27.07 -14.14 -26.00
N ARG A 632 25.97 -14.74 -25.52
CA ARG A 632 25.90 -15.46 -24.22
C ARG A 632 27.06 -16.47 -24.04
N ALA A 633 27.35 -17.28 -25.03
CA ALA A 633 28.43 -18.28 -24.96
C ALA A 633 29.81 -17.65 -24.74
N ARG A 634 30.12 -16.55 -25.46
CA ARG A 634 31.39 -15.80 -25.28
C ARG A 634 31.46 -15.18 -23.88
N LEU A 635 30.35 -14.63 -23.39
CA LEU A 635 30.27 -14.07 -22.05
C LEU A 635 30.54 -15.13 -20.98
N GLN A 636 29.96 -16.32 -21.13
CA GLN A 636 30.19 -17.46 -20.25
C GLN A 636 31.67 -17.88 -20.24
N GLU A 637 32.28 -18.00 -21.41
CA GLU A 637 33.72 -18.34 -21.52
C GLU A 637 34.61 -17.27 -20.87
N ALA A 638 34.26 -15.99 -21.05
CA ALA A 638 35.01 -14.88 -20.46
C ALA A 638 34.92 -14.88 -18.94
N LEU A 639 33.70 -15.03 -18.40
CA LEU A 639 33.50 -15.09 -16.95
C LEU A 639 34.17 -16.29 -16.30
N ARG A 640 34.12 -17.47 -16.92
CA ARG A 640 34.89 -18.66 -16.48
C ARG A 640 36.40 -18.44 -16.52
N ALA A 641 36.89 -17.81 -17.59
CA ALA A 641 38.30 -17.51 -17.68
C ALA A 641 38.81 -16.52 -16.63
N LEU A 642 37.94 -15.57 -16.22
CA LEU A 642 38.21 -14.64 -15.12
C LEU A 642 38.20 -15.38 -13.77
N GLU A 643 37.19 -16.25 -13.52
CA GLU A 643 37.10 -17.08 -12.32
C GLU A 643 38.33 -18.01 -12.16
N ASP A 644 38.77 -18.65 -13.26
CA ASP A 644 39.93 -19.53 -13.30
C ASP A 644 41.28 -18.78 -13.31
N HIS A 645 41.28 -17.44 -13.21
CA HIS A 645 42.47 -16.58 -13.32
C HIS A 645 43.25 -16.74 -14.64
N ARG A 646 42.62 -17.19 -15.72
CA ARG A 646 43.19 -17.28 -17.07
C ARG A 646 43.04 -15.99 -17.87
N ALA A 647 42.13 -15.13 -17.46
CA ALA A 647 41.93 -13.78 -18.00
C ALA A 647 42.13 -12.75 -16.89
N THR A 648 42.47 -11.54 -17.29
CA THR A 648 42.65 -10.41 -16.35
C THR A 648 41.42 -9.54 -16.32
N ASP A 649 40.94 -9.19 -15.14
CA ASP A 649 39.81 -8.25 -14.99
C ASP A 649 40.21 -6.82 -15.37
N GLY A 650 39.35 -6.08 -16.02
CA GLY A 650 39.61 -4.69 -16.39
C GLY A 650 38.79 -4.17 -17.58
N PRO A 651 38.90 -2.85 -17.88
CA PRO A 651 38.01 -2.15 -18.81
C PRO A 651 37.90 -2.70 -20.23
N LEU A 652 39.01 -3.34 -20.76
CA LEU A 652 38.98 -3.96 -22.07
C LEU A 652 38.03 -5.16 -22.17
N GLY A 653 37.58 -5.70 -21.04
CA GLY A 653 36.56 -6.73 -21.00
C GLY A 653 35.25 -6.34 -21.73
N ALA A 654 34.94 -5.06 -21.83
CA ALA A 654 33.76 -4.57 -22.56
C ALA A 654 33.77 -4.95 -24.06
N LEU A 655 34.95 -5.28 -24.63
CA LEU A 655 35.06 -5.75 -25.99
C LEU A 655 34.52 -7.18 -26.21
N VAL A 656 34.29 -7.94 -25.13
CA VAL A 656 33.64 -9.26 -25.19
C VAL A 656 32.17 -9.13 -25.57
N VAL A 657 31.48 -8.13 -25.01
CA VAL A 657 30.08 -7.88 -25.31
C VAL A 657 29.93 -7.21 -26.67
N GLU A 658 30.69 -6.16 -26.91
CA GLU A 658 30.70 -5.43 -28.17
C GLU A 658 32.10 -4.91 -28.49
N PRO A 659 32.74 -5.29 -29.62
CA PRO A 659 32.15 -5.88 -30.83
C PRO A 659 31.95 -7.42 -30.80
N GLY A 660 32.31 -8.11 -29.73
CA GLY A 660 32.13 -9.55 -29.62
C GLY A 660 33.42 -10.34 -29.74
N LEU A 661 34.52 -9.79 -29.24
CA LEU A 661 35.80 -10.49 -29.19
C LEU A 661 35.75 -11.63 -28.16
N CYS A 662 36.46 -12.73 -28.45
CA CYS A 662 36.65 -13.75 -27.43
C CYS A 662 37.64 -13.24 -26.34
N TRP A 663 37.60 -13.83 -25.16
CA TRP A 663 38.45 -13.39 -24.05
C TRP A 663 39.96 -13.48 -24.38
N ARG A 664 40.39 -14.45 -25.21
CA ARG A 664 41.79 -14.59 -25.63
C ARG A 664 42.24 -13.41 -26.49
N GLU A 665 41.41 -12.97 -27.42
CA GLU A 665 41.66 -11.80 -28.26
C GLU A 665 41.77 -10.52 -27.40
N VAL A 666 40.92 -10.39 -26.38
CA VAL A 666 41.03 -9.30 -25.42
C VAL A 666 42.35 -9.36 -24.64
N GLU A 667 42.85 -10.53 -24.25
CA GLU A 667 44.13 -10.68 -23.57
C GLU A 667 45.30 -10.35 -24.51
N VAL A 668 45.21 -10.68 -25.81
CA VAL A 668 46.19 -10.24 -26.79
C VAL A 668 46.25 -8.71 -26.92
N LEU A 669 45.07 -8.06 -27.01
CA LEU A 669 45.00 -6.58 -27.01
C LEU A 669 45.58 -5.99 -25.73
N ARG A 670 45.35 -6.63 -24.59
CA ARG A 670 45.92 -6.24 -23.30
C ARG A 670 47.44 -6.34 -23.29
N ALA A 671 47.98 -7.43 -23.82
CA ALA A 671 49.41 -7.62 -23.96
C ALA A 671 50.07 -6.58 -24.90
N LEU A 672 49.45 -6.32 -26.07
CA LEU A 672 49.90 -5.29 -27.00
C LEU A 672 49.83 -3.88 -26.38
N ARG A 673 48.77 -3.55 -25.65
CA ARG A 673 48.68 -2.30 -24.90
C ARG A 673 49.81 -2.17 -23.87
N ASN A 674 50.06 -3.21 -23.08
CA ASN A 674 51.11 -3.20 -22.06
C ASN A 674 52.51 -3.07 -22.69
N HIS A 675 52.72 -3.73 -23.83
CA HIS A 675 53.96 -3.58 -24.59
C HIS A 675 54.14 -2.17 -25.16
N LEU A 676 53.08 -1.57 -25.71
CA LEU A 676 53.09 -0.17 -26.17
C LEU A 676 53.48 0.79 -25.06
N LEU A 677 52.98 0.60 -23.84
CA LEU A 677 53.32 1.43 -22.69
C LEU A 677 54.81 1.32 -22.28
N GLN A 678 55.44 0.15 -22.47
CA GLN A 678 56.87 0.00 -22.25
C GLN A 678 57.69 0.78 -23.30
N LEU A 679 57.23 0.82 -24.53
CA LEU A 679 57.91 1.53 -25.62
C LEU A 679 57.59 3.03 -25.64
N ARG A 680 56.45 3.45 -25.13
CA ARG A 680 55.97 4.82 -25.17
C ARG A 680 55.44 5.26 -23.79
N PRO A 681 56.33 5.61 -22.85
CA PRO A 681 55.96 5.89 -21.45
C PRO A 681 55.12 7.17 -21.26
N HIS A 682 54.88 7.95 -22.33
CA HIS A 682 54.05 9.15 -22.30
C HIS A 682 52.56 8.85 -22.30
N TYR A 683 52.11 7.64 -22.62
CA TYR A 683 50.72 7.23 -22.57
C TYR A 683 50.43 6.53 -21.26
N THR A 684 49.23 6.74 -20.76
CA THR A 684 48.74 5.98 -19.59
C THR A 684 47.97 4.74 -20.05
N MET A 685 47.91 3.74 -19.19
CA MET A 685 47.09 2.53 -19.40
C MET A 685 45.64 2.87 -19.72
N GLU A 686 45.12 3.83 -18.99
CA GLU A 686 43.74 4.33 -19.15
C GLU A 686 43.51 4.93 -20.54
N THR A 687 44.43 5.82 -20.99
CA THR A 687 44.31 6.48 -22.30
C THR A 687 44.30 5.44 -23.44
N VAL A 688 45.21 4.47 -23.45
CA VAL A 688 45.25 3.46 -24.50
C VAL A 688 44.02 2.55 -24.46
N SER A 689 43.57 2.17 -23.28
CA SER A 689 42.35 1.38 -23.12
C SER A 689 41.14 2.13 -23.66
N GLN A 690 40.98 3.43 -23.34
CA GLN A 690 39.86 4.26 -23.81
C GLN A 690 39.90 4.44 -25.35
N VAL A 691 41.09 4.52 -25.97
CA VAL A 691 41.19 4.58 -27.43
C VAL A 691 40.66 3.31 -28.07
N LEU A 692 41.03 2.12 -27.54
CA LEU A 692 40.52 0.83 -28.04
C LEU A 692 39.00 0.72 -27.85
N LEU A 693 38.49 1.12 -26.69
CA LEU A 693 37.06 1.06 -26.38
C LEU A 693 36.24 2.02 -27.23
N ARG A 694 36.76 3.20 -27.60
CA ARG A 694 36.08 4.16 -28.50
C ARG A 694 36.13 3.72 -29.96
N ASN A 695 37.17 2.97 -30.36
CA ASN A 695 37.38 2.51 -31.74
C ASN A 695 37.18 0.98 -31.86
N ARG A 696 36.05 0.49 -31.37
CA ARG A 696 35.72 -0.95 -31.28
C ARG A 696 35.85 -1.70 -32.60
N LYS A 697 35.44 -1.07 -33.74
CA LYS A 697 35.61 -1.64 -35.08
C LYS A 697 37.08 -1.83 -35.46
N VAL A 698 37.97 -0.96 -34.99
CA VAL A 698 39.41 -1.11 -35.21
C VAL A 698 39.95 -2.26 -34.36
N ALA A 699 39.53 -2.36 -33.11
CA ALA A 699 39.87 -3.48 -32.25
C ALA A 699 39.43 -4.83 -32.85
N GLU A 700 38.22 -4.89 -33.42
CA GLU A 700 37.67 -6.05 -34.13
C GLU A 700 38.50 -6.39 -35.39
N ALA A 701 38.87 -5.39 -36.18
CA ALA A 701 39.63 -5.58 -37.44
C ALA A 701 41.08 -6.03 -37.22
N LEU A 702 41.58 -6.09 -35.99
CA LEU A 702 42.92 -6.62 -35.68
C LEU A 702 42.96 -8.16 -35.62
N PHE A 703 41.80 -8.78 -35.61
CA PHE A 703 41.60 -10.23 -35.60
C PHE A 703 40.69 -10.69 -36.74
#